data_fce9d08ad05db1af24e3dbebba3cb107
#
_entry.id   fce9d08ad05db1af24e3dbebba3cb107
#
_cell.length_a   1.000
_cell.length_b   1.000
_cell.length_c   1.000
_cell.angle_alpha   90.00
_cell.angle_beta   90.00
_cell.angle_gamma   90.00
#
_symmetry.space_group_name_H-M   'P 1'
#
loop_
_entity.id
_entity.type
_entity.pdbx_description
1 polymer ?
#
loop_
_entity_poly.entity_id
_entity_poly.type
_entity_poly.pdbx_seq_one_letter_code
_entity_poly.pdbx_strand_id
1 'polypeptide(L)'
;MRVVALMLGVWTLLIAPAGFAAGPEPGIEEIVVTGEFRANLLDSLPSSISVATAQQIAQLQAQQLEQVLALMPNVNYASGASRGRYLQIRGIGETGQFVEPLNSSVGLIVDHVDFSGIGTISTLYDVRQIEVFRGPQGTLYGANALAGLVNVTTNDPSSVPQAGLTLLAGDYGARSFGGYVSGPVLDTLGGRLAMQQYRSDGYVHNDYLNRDDTNNFDELTVRGKLRWQPGDETTVDFAGGYIDVENGYDAFSLDNKRDTISDQPGKDTQKSRYGSIVATLSQPERFKVETILAHADSDIEYGYDEDWTYVGFDPNGYSSTDLYRRDWTTSSAEVRLISNEQGRLFGGSTDWVVGVYGLRQDMDLHRVYTFRESDFTSGFRIDRAALFGQTETELVAGTIFTLGWRVERHEADYHDVDGAEFSPNDNLWGGRVALEHLLGVDTMVYASVSRGYKSGGFNTDGTLDADLRQFDPETLYNTEFGLKGHWRDDSVVGRLALFYMARDDMQVGTSQIRMRADGSSEFIEYIGNASKGDNYGIEAELHVHPTPRIELVGTLGLLASQYNNFVNGTGQQLDGRQQAQAPSYQFFGSGRYTFPNGWYVSAAVEAKDAFYFSDSNSFQSEPYQLVQLNIGLQRERWGVMAWMHNVFDEDYTVRGYVFGNDPRIDYEPRGYTQLGEPRRVGVTVDWRL
;
A
#
# COMPACT_ATOMS: atom_id res chain seq x y z
N MET A 1 -8.90 15.70 -24.00
CA MET A 1 -8.09 16.35 -25.07
C MET A 1 -7.53 17.75 -24.72
N ARG A 2 -8.13 18.56 -23.85
CA ARG A 2 -7.55 19.86 -23.41
C ARG A 2 -6.42 19.71 -22.38
N VAL A 3 -6.40 18.69 -21.60
CA VAL A 3 -5.40 18.40 -20.56
C VAL A 3 -4.03 17.98 -21.14
N VAL A 4 -4.01 17.23 -22.23
CA VAL A 4 -2.77 16.81 -22.91
C VAL A 4 -2.02 18.00 -23.54
N ALA A 5 -2.72 19.02 -23.97
CA ALA A 5 -2.10 20.20 -24.58
C ALA A 5 -1.42 21.14 -23.55
N LEU A 6 -1.88 21.15 -22.29
CA LEU A 6 -1.24 21.94 -21.24
C LEU A 6 0.04 21.27 -20.71
N MET A 7 0.10 19.94 -20.71
CA MET A 7 1.27 19.19 -20.26
C MET A 7 2.44 19.27 -21.23
N LEU A 8 2.18 19.33 -22.54
CA LEU A 8 3.23 19.55 -23.57
C LEU A 8 3.83 20.96 -23.52
N GLY A 9 3.08 21.96 -23.02
CA GLY A 9 3.53 23.35 -22.91
C GLY A 9 4.56 23.61 -21.80
N VAL A 10 4.51 22.86 -20.71
CA VAL A 10 5.45 22.98 -19.58
C VAL A 10 6.81 22.37 -19.90
N TRP A 11 6.87 21.33 -20.74
CA TRP A 11 8.10 20.66 -21.14
C TRP A 11 8.92 21.43 -22.16
N THR A 12 8.33 22.35 -22.93
CA THR A 12 9.03 23.11 -23.98
C THR A 12 9.75 24.37 -23.47
N LEU A 13 9.53 24.81 -22.23
CA LEU A 13 10.13 26.04 -21.68
C LEU A 13 11.48 25.82 -20.96
N LEU A 14 11.97 24.59 -20.81
CA LEU A 14 13.20 24.29 -20.05
C LEU A 14 14.42 23.89 -20.90
N ILE A 15 14.36 23.97 -22.24
CA ILE A 15 15.50 23.63 -23.08
C ILE A 15 16.16 24.93 -23.58
N ALA A 16 16.96 25.56 -22.72
CA ALA A 16 18.01 26.51 -23.19
C ALA A 16 19.39 25.90 -22.90
N PRO A 17 20.28 25.75 -23.87
CA PRO A 17 21.60 25.18 -23.64
C PRO A 17 22.51 26.21 -22.96
N ALA A 18 22.74 26.04 -21.65
CA ALA A 18 23.80 26.74 -20.94
C ALA A 18 24.97 25.76 -20.77
N GLY A 19 26.05 25.99 -21.48
CA GLY A 19 27.32 25.28 -21.29
C GLY A 19 27.92 25.63 -19.93
N PHE A 20 28.09 24.63 -19.06
CA PHE A 20 28.74 24.76 -17.76
C PHE A 20 29.75 23.63 -17.57
N ALA A 21 30.85 23.96 -16.85
CA ALA A 21 31.90 23.04 -16.53
C ALA A 21 31.41 21.89 -15.61
N ALA A 22 31.79 20.66 -15.95
CA ALA A 22 31.44 19.45 -15.24
C ALA A 22 32.05 19.41 -13.83
N GLY A 23 31.20 19.33 -12.82
CA GLY A 23 31.54 18.73 -11.53
C GLY A 23 31.38 17.21 -11.62
N PRO A 24 31.72 16.41 -10.61
CA PRO A 24 31.49 14.97 -10.62
C PRO A 24 30.00 14.72 -10.88
N GLU A 25 29.72 13.89 -11.90
CA GLU A 25 28.35 13.55 -12.30
C GLU A 25 27.70 12.69 -11.20
N PRO A 26 26.58 13.09 -10.59
CA PRO A 26 25.76 12.17 -9.84
C PRO A 26 25.09 11.24 -10.84
N GLY A 27 25.56 9.99 -10.96
CA GLY A 27 24.80 8.90 -11.58
C GLY A 27 23.48 8.69 -10.84
N ILE A 28 22.48 8.16 -11.54
CA ILE A 28 21.24 7.69 -10.85
C ILE A 28 21.65 6.56 -9.92
N GLU A 29 21.21 6.61 -8.67
CA GLU A 29 21.53 5.60 -7.66
C GLU A 29 20.95 4.24 -8.08
N GLU A 30 21.77 3.20 -8.09
CA GLU A 30 21.32 1.83 -8.35
C GLU A 30 20.42 1.38 -7.20
N ILE A 31 19.17 1.04 -7.51
CA ILE A 31 18.18 0.63 -6.52
C ILE A 31 18.23 -0.89 -6.38
N VAL A 32 18.49 -1.37 -5.15
CA VAL A 32 18.45 -2.79 -4.79
C VAL A 32 17.07 -3.12 -4.21
N VAL A 33 16.39 -4.08 -4.83
CA VAL A 33 15.11 -4.63 -4.36
C VAL A 33 15.38 -5.71 -3.33
N THR A 34 14.69 -5.66 -2.21
CA THR A 34 14.86 -6.56 -1.06
C THR A 34 13.69 -7.50 -0.81
N GLY A 35 12.55 -7.26 -1.43
CA GLY A 35 11.35 -8.11 -1.33
C GLY A 35 11.38 -9.36 -2.22
N GLU A 36 12.49 -9.68 -2.87
CA GLU A 36 12.72 -10.92 -3.63
C GLU A 36 13.53 -11.96 -2.80
N PHE A 37 13.61 -13.20 -3.27
CA PHE A 37 14.41 -14.24 -2.60
C PHE A 37 15.90 -13.91 -2.52
N ARG A 38 16.38 -13.11 -3.44
CA ARG A 38 17.73 -12.55 -3.49
C ARG A 38 17.61 -11.05 -3.65
N ALA A 39 18.46 -10.30 -3.00
CA ALA A 39 18.59 -8.87 -3.27
C ALA A 39 19.19 -8.70 -4.68
N ASN A 40 18.46 -8.06 -5.56
CA ASN A 40 18.84 -7.83 -6.95
C ASN A 40 18.62 -6.35 -7.33
N LEU A 41 19.33 -5.90 -8.33
CA LEU A 41 19.09 -4.57 -8.90
C LEU A 41 17.67 -4.51 -9.50
N LEU A 42 16.96 -3.43 -9.28
CA LEU A 42 15.59 -3.20 -9.80
C LEU A 42 15.51 -3.44 -11.31
N ASP A 43 16.52 -3.01 -12.04
CA ASP A 43 16.53 -3.06 -13.50
C ASP A 43 16.97 -4.42 -14.07
N SER A 44 17.44 -5.35 -13.20
CA SER A 44 17.71 -6.76 -13.57
C SER A 44 16.55 -7.72 -13.26
N LEU A 45 15.44 -7.25 -12.66
CA LEU A 45 14.32 -8.12 -12.31
C LEU A 45 13.27 -8.17 -13.42
N PRO A 46 12.84 -9.37 -13.90
CA PRO A 46 11.84 -9.52 -14.95
C PRO A 46 10.40 -9.37 -14.41
N SER A 47 10.12 -8.26 -13.75
CA SER A 47 8.80 -7.91 -13.19
C SER A 47 8.61 -6.40 -13.09
N SER A 48 7.35 -5.98 -13.07
CA SER A 48 6.96 -4.58 -12.87
C SER A 48 7.03 -4.24 -11.38
N ILE A 49 8.04 -3.46 -10.99
CA ILE A 49 8.28 -3.02 -9.61
C ILE A 49 8.54 -1.53 -9.62
N SER A 50 7.87 -0.78 -8.73
CA SER A 50 8.21 0.62 -8.42
C SER A 50 8.88 0.70 -7.07
N VAL A 51 9.80 1.64 -6.92
CA VAL A 51 10.45 1.92 -5.64
C VAL A 51 10.39 3.40 -5.32
N ALA A 52 9.84 3.75 -4.17
CA ALA A 52 9.98 5.09 -3.59
C ALA A 52 11.17 5.07 -2.62
N THR A 53 12.21 5.84 -2.95
CA THR A 53 13.40 5.96 -2.12
C THR A 53 13.18 6.94 -0.96
N ALA A 54 14.03 6.87 0.09
CA ALA A 54 14.02 7.82 1.19
C ALA A 54 14.10 9.29 0.70
N GLN A 55 14.86 9.54 -0.39
CA GLN A 55 14.96 10.86 -0.99
C GLN A 55 13.62 11.32 -1.58
N GLN A 56 12.92 10.47 -2.32
CA GLN A 56 11.61 10.79 -2.92
C GLN A 56 10.55 10.98 -1.84
N ILE A 57 10.53 10.14 -0.79
CA ILE A 57 9.64 10.30 0.39
C ILE A 57 9.86 11.68 1.04
N ALA A 58 11.13 12.06 1.25
CA ALA A 58 11.47 13.36 1.81
C ALA A 58 11.15 14.54 0.86
N GLN A 59 11.33 14.39 -0.45
CA GLN A 59 11.00 15.43 -1.44
C GLN A 59 9.49 15.70 -1.49
N LEU A 60 8.66 14.68 -1.34
CA LEU A 60 7.21 14.78 -1.26
C LEU A 60 6.71 15.24 0.12
N GLN A 61 7.58 15.32 1.13
CA GLN A 61 7.20 15.54 2.53
C GLN A 61 6.12 14.56 3.01
N ALA A 62 6.16 13.36 2.47
CA ALA A 62 5.18 12.32 2.77
C ALA A 62 5.33 11.85 4.22
N GLN A 63 4.25 11.94 4.98
CA GLN A 63 4.16 11.43 6.34
C GLN A 63 3.57 10.01 6.35
N GLN A 64 2.68 9.70 5.41
CA GLN A 64 1.94 8.45 5.35
C GLN A 64 2.10 7.76 3.98
N LEU A 65 1.79 6.43 3.96
CA LEU A 65 1.98 5.58 2.80
C LEU A 65 1.20 6.08 1.56
N GLU A 66 -0.05 6.48 1.72
CA GLU A 66 -0.90 6.93 0.63
C GLU A 66 -0.33 8.14 -0.13
N GLN A 67 0.46 8.98 0.53
CA GLN A 67 1.07 10.17 -0.07
C GLN A 67 2.22 9.85 -1.04
N VAL A 68 2.79 8.64 -1.00
CA VAL A 68 3.81 8.19 -1.95
C VAL A 68 3.25 7.32 -3.07
N LEU A 69 2.02 6.84 -2.95
CA LEU A 69 1.41 5.96 -3.97
C LEU A 69 1.22 6.65 -5.32
N ALA A 70 1.15 7.98 -5.35
CA ALA A 70 1.13 8.77 -6.60
C ALA A 70 2.36 8.51 -7.49
N LEU A 71 3.52 8.15 -6.90
CA LEU A 71 4.72 7.75 -7.64
C LEU A 71 4.57 6.41 -8.37
N MET A 72 3.54 5.62 -8.05
CA MET A 72 3.41 4.22 -8.42
C MET A 72 2.30 4.03 -9.46
N PRO A 73 2.61 3.74 -10.74
CA PRO A 73 1.58 3.54 -11.76
C PRO A 73 0.61 2.42 -11.41
N ASN A 74 -0.70 2.66 -11.64
CA ASN A 74 -1.80 1.71 -11.38
C ASN A 74 -1.87 1.20 -9.92
N VAL A 75 -1.44 2.04 -8.97
CA VAL A 75 -1.62 1.80 -7.54
C VAL A 75 -2.58 2.84 -6.99
N ASN A 76 -3.65 2.40 -6.33
CA ASN A 76 -4.65 3.25 -5.71
C ASN A 76 -4.88 2.83 -4.26
N TYR A 77 -5.68 3.60 -3.53
CA TYR A 77 -6.12 3.25 -2.19
C TYR A 77 -7.57 3.68 -1.96
N ALA A 78 -8.25 2.98 -1.08
CA ALA A 78 -9.50 3.42 -0.50
C ALA A 78 -9.25 3.86 0.95
N SER A 79 -9.72 5.05 1.29
CA SER A 79 -9.75 5.48 2.68
C SER A 79 -10.83 4.69 3.41
N GLY A 80 -10.43 3.86 4.35
CA GLY A 80 -11.36 3.05 5.14
C GLY A 80 -11.62 3.63 6.52
N ALA A 81 -10.88 4.67 6.88
CA ALA A 81 -10.93 5.36 8.16
C ALA A 81 -10.19 6.71 8.01
N SER A 82 -9.36 7.10 8.98
CA SER A 82 -8.55 8.34 8.92
C SER A 82 -7.40 8.25 7.89
N ARG A 83 -7.05 7.05 7.41
CA ARG A 83 -5.92 6.75 6.53
C ARG A 83 -6.33 5.92 5.31
N GLY A 84 -5.48 5.93 4.29
CA GLY A 84 -5.53 5.02 3.15
C GLY A 84 -5.19 3.59 3.59
N ARG A 85 -6.20 2.85 4.07
CA ARG A 85 -6.02 1.52 4.68
C ARG A 85 -6.03 0.39 3.66
N TYR A 86 -6.82 0.49 2.61
CA TYR A 86 -7.03 -0.56 1.63
C TYR A 86 -6.35 -0.19 0.32
N LEU A 87 -5.42 -1.03 -0.10
CA LEU A 87 -4.62 -0.80 -1.30
C LEU A 87 -5.18 -1.57 -2.49
N GLN A 88 -5.14 -0.96 -3.66
CA GLN A 88 -5.47 -1.61 -4.93
C GLN A 88 -4.28 -1.50 -5.88
N ILE A 89 -3.91 -2.62 -6.50
CA ILE A 89 -2.88 -2.68 -7.53
C ILE A 89 -3.53 -3.19 -8.82
N ARG A 90 -3.38 -2.42 -9.91
CA ARG A 90 -4.02 -2.73 -11.21
C ARG A 90 -5.54 -2.90 -11.10
N GLY A 91 -6.19 -2.14 -10.18
CA GLY A 91 -7.62 -2.20 -9.92
C GLY A 91 -8.09 -3.40 -9.10
N ILE A 92 -7.17 -4.13 -8.45
CA ILE A 92 -7.51 -5.30 -7.62
C ILE A 92 -7.11 -5.01 -6.17
N GLY A 93 -8.05 -5.15 -5.26
CA GLY A 93 -7.88 -4.94 -3.83
C GLY A 93 -9.21 -4.69 -3.13
N GLU A 94 -9.20 -4.75 -1.81
CA GLU A 94 -10.36 -4.51 -0.97
C GLU A 94 -10.64 -3.01 -0.87
N THR A 95 -11.90 -2.65 -0.54
CA THR A 95 -12.33 -1.26 -0.39
C THR A 95 -12.81 -0.92 1.02
N GLY A 96 -13.04 -1.92 1.87
CA GLY A 96 -13.50 -1.74 3.24
C GLY A 96 -13.54 -3.05 4.01
N GLN A 97 -13.75 -2.96 5.32
CA GLN A 97 -13.99 -4.09 6.22
C GLN A 97 -14.94 -3.65 7.34
N PHE A 98 -15.93 -4.49 7.62
CA PHE A 98 -16.83 -4.30 8.74
C PHE A 98 -16.76 -5.50 9.71
N VAL A 99 -17.69 -6.43 9.66
CA VAL A 99 -17.74 -7.59 10.56
C VAL A 99 -16.91 -8.76 10.04
N GLU A 100 -16.95 -8.99 8.73
CA GLU A 100 -16.29 -10.11 8.09
C GLU A 100 -14.77 -10.01 8.21
N PRO A 101 -14.08 -11.16 8.41
CA PRO A 101 -12.63 -11.21 8.33
C PRO A 101 -12.14 -10.81 6.93
N LEU A 102 -11.09 -10.02 6.89
CA LEU A 102 -10.49 -9.56 5.64
C LEU A 102 -9.55 -10.63 5.06
N ASN A 103 -9.76 -10.96 3.80
CA ASN A 103 -8.83 -11.75 3.00
C ASN A 103 -8.12 -10.83 2.01
N SER A 104 -6.86 -10.47 2.28
CA SER A 104 -6.15 -9.41 1.54
C SER A 104 -5.73 -9.85 0.15
N SER A 105 -6.00 -9.01 -0.86
CA SER A 105 -5.50 -9.17 -2.24
C SER A 105 -4.13 -8.52 -2.45
N VAL A 106 -3.79 -7.52 -1.64
CA VAL A 106 -2.50 -6.81 -1.65
C VAL A 106 -1.81 -7.03 -0.31
N GLY A 107 -0.60 -7.56 -0.36
CA GLY A 107 0.24 -7.75 0.83
C GLY A 107 0.87 -6.43 1.29
N LEU A 108 1.05 -6.28 2.61
CA LEU A 108 1.81 -5.19 3.23
C LEU A 108 2.81 -5.78 4.22
N ILE A 109 4.09 -5.68 3.89
CA ILE A 109 5.20 -6.19 4.71
C ILE A 109 6.05 -5.03 5.20
N VAL A 110 6.41 -5.03 6.47
CA VAL A 110 7.31 -4.05 7.08
C VAL A 110 8.46 -4.79 7.78
N ASP A 111 9.67 -4.64 7.29
CA ASP A 111 10.86 -5.34 7.83
C ASP A 111 10.58 -6.84 8.12
N HIS A 112 10.02 -7.58 7.14
CA HIS A 112 9.62 -8.99 7.18
C HIS A 112 8.36 -9.31 8.02
N VAL A 113 7.72 -8.36 8.66
CA VAL A 113 6.48 -8.56 9.42
C VAL A 113 5.27 -8.33 8.52
N ASP A 114 4.34 -9.28 8.50
CA ASP A 114 3.10 -9.19 7.71
C ASP A 114 2.05 -8.32 8.43
N PHE A 115 1.73 -7.17 7.83
CA PHE A 115 0.67 -6.24 8.23
C PHE A 115 -0.53 -6.26 7.27
N SER A 116 -0.60 -7.26 6.39
CA SER A 116 -1.71 -7.40 5.43
C SER A 116 -3.04 -7.47 6.16
N GLY A 117 -4.00 -6.64 5.76
CA GLY A 117 -5.31 -6.53 6.41
C GLY A 117 -5.36 -5.67 7.68
N ILE A 118 -4.23 -5.43 8.34
CA ILE A 118 -4.15 -4.52 9.49
C ILE A 118 -4.11 -3.05 9.01
N GLY A 119 -3.41 -2.80 7.90
CA GLY A 119 -3.32 -1.48 7.27
C GLY A 119 -2.19 -0.63 7.83
N THR A 120 -2.48 0.59 8.14
CA THR A 120 -1.57 1.69 8.45
C THR A 120 -0.29 1.32 9.16
N ILE A 121 0.85 1.72 8.56
CA ILE A 121 2.19 1.57 9.14
C ILE A 121 2.65 2.82 9.91
N SER A 122 1.71 3.69 10.29
CA SER A 122 1.96 5.02 10.87
C SER A 122 2.87 5.88 9.97
N THR A 123 3.79 6.66 10.52
CA THR A 123 4.61 7.56 9.73
C THR A 123 5.71 6.85 8.94
N LEU A 124 6.09 7.43 7.80
CA LEU A 124 7.19 6.96 6.95
C LEU A 124 8.58 7.40 7.44
N TYR A 125 8.68 7.89 8.68
CA TYR A 125 9.95 8.32 9.25
C TYR A 125 10.94 7.15 9.33
N ASP A 126 12.18 7.40 8.91
CA ASP A 126 13.26 6.43 8.88
C ASP A 126 13.04 5.22 7.94
N VAL A 127 12.12 5.32 6.99
CA VAL A 127 11.98 4.36 5.90
C VAL A 127 13.12 4.57 4.90
N ARG A 128 13.80 3.47 4.52
CA ARG A 128 14.83 3.46 3.48
C ARG A 128 14.20 3.47 2.10
N GLN A 129 13.22 2.58 1.89
CA GLN A 129 12.49 2.47 0.64
C GLN A 129 11.17 1.75 0.81
N ILE A 130 10.25 2.02 -0.13
CA ILE A 130 8.98 1.32 -0.30
C ILE A 130 9.00 0.71 -1.69
N GLU A 131 8.89 -0.60 -1.76
CA GLU A 131 8.85 -1.38 -2.99
C GLU A 131 7.42 -1.82 -3.26
N VAL A 132 6.89 -1.57 -4.45
CA VAL A 132 5.58 -2.06 -4.87
C VAL A 132 5.73 -3.01 -6.03
N PHE A 133 5.46 -4.28 -5.78
CA PHE A 133 5.44 -5.36 -6.76
C PHE A 133 4.05 -5.42 -7.36
N ARG A 134 3.93 -5.23 -8.67
CA ARG A 134 2.64 -5.26 -9.38
C ARG A 134 2.46 -6.61 -10.07
N GLY A 135 1.26 -7.17 -9.92
CA GLY A 135 0.94 -8.53 -10.35
C GLY A 135 1.21 -9.59 -9.28
N PRO A 136 0.77 -10.82 -9.48
CA PRO A 136 0.79 -11.86 -8.48
C PRO A 136 2.18 -12.15 -7.91
N GLN A 137 2.29 -12.12 -6.58
CA GLN A 137 3.47 -12.52 -5.83
C GLN A 137 3.24 -13.85 -5.07
N GLY A 138 2.37 -14.68 -5.60
CA GLY A 138 1.97 -15.95 -4.97
C GLY A 138 3.13 -16.94 -4.75
N THR A 139 4.23 -16.85 -5.49
CA THR A 139 5.43 -17.67 -5.29
C THR A 139 6.24 -17.27 -4.07
N LEU A 140 6.32 -15.96 -3.78
CA LEU A 140 7.06 -15.44 -2.63
C LEU A 140 6.19 -15.36 -1.37
N TYR A 141 5.02 -14.74 -1.48
CA TYR A 141 4.22 -14.31 -0.33
C TYR A 141 2.89 -15.07 -0.16
N GLY A 142 2.53 -15.95 -1.12
CA GLY A 142 1.34 -16.79 -1.02
C GLY A 142 0.01 -16.04 -1.21
N ALA A 143 -1.02 -16.46 -0.46
CA ALA A 143 -2.41 -16.07 -0.68
C ALA A 143 -2.71 -14.56 -0.47
N ASN A 144 -1.89 -13.83 0.31
CA ASN A 144 -2.10 -12.40 0.58
C ASN A 144 -1.53 -11.47 -0.50
N ALA A 145 -1.07 -12.00 -1.63
CA ALA A 145 -0.42 -11.21 -2.68
C ALA A 145 -0.94 -11.58 -4.07
N LEU A 146 -2.27 -11.67 -4.21
CA LEU A 146 -2.95 -11.93 -5.48
C LEU A 146 -2.68 -10.82 -6.50
N ALA A 147 -2.86 -9.56 -6.10
CA ALA A 147 -2.69 -8.38 -6.96
C ALA A 147 -1.28 -7.83 -6.94
N GLY A 148 -0.57 -8.04 -5.85
CA GLY A 148 0.77 -7.51 -5.62
C GLY A 148 1.13 -7.39 -4.16
N LEU A 149 2.23 -6.68 -3.91
CA LEU A 149 2.80 -6.51 -2.58
C LEU A 149 3.37 -5.12 -2.40
N VAL A 150 3.21 -4.55 -1.22
CA VAL A 150 3.95 -3.37 -0.74
C VAL A 150 4.93 -3.83 0.32
N ASN A 151 6.23 -3.67 0.06
CA ASN A 151 7.30 -4.01 0.98
C ASN A 151 8.00 -2.73 1.47
N VAL A 152 7.96 -2.50 2.76
CA VAL A 152 8.55 -1.32 3.42
C VAL A 152 9.79 -1.76 4.19
N THR A 153 10.93 -1.20 3.83
CA THR A 153 12.19 -1.47 4.50
C THR A 153 12.68 -0.21 5.21
N THR A 154 12.99 -0.30 6.50
CA THR A 154 13.56 0.79 7.28
C THR A 154 15.08 0.83 7.16
N ASN A 155 15.70 1.95 7.57
CA ASN A 155 17.16 2.12 7.46
C ASN A 155 17.92 1.12 8.35
N ASP A 156 19.04 0.63 7.83
CA ASP A 156 19.96 -0.26 8.54
C ASP A 156 20.89 0.52 9.52
N PRO A 157 21.49 -0.16 10.52
CA PRO A 157 22.55 0.41 11.31
C PRO A 157 23.74 0.85 10.46
N SER A 158 24.25 2.06 10.72
CA SER A 158 25.42 2.60 10.02
C SER A 158 26.74 2.06 10.60
N SER A 159 27.78 1.99 9.77
CA SER A 159 29.12 1.60 10.20
C SER A 159 29.87 2.70 10.97
N VAL A 160 29.37 3.93 10.94
CA VAL A 160 29.92 5.09 11.64
C VAL A 160 28.83 5.77 12.47
N PRO A 161 29.16 6.45 13.58
CA PRO A 161 28.17 7.16 14.37
C PRO A 161 27.45 8.22 13.52
N GLN A 162 26.12 8.20 13.55
CA GLN A 162 25.23 9.14 12.88
C GLN A 162 24.09 9.51 13.82
N ALA A 163 23.61 10.73 13.71
CA ALA A 163 22.40 11.18 14.34
C ALA A 163 21.70 12.21 13.45
N GLY A 164 20.38 12.26 13.52
CA GLY A 164 19.60 13.26 12.81
C GLY A 164 18.39 13.71 13.60
N LEU A 165 17.90 14.89 13.26
CA LEU A 165 16.72 15.52 13.82
C LEU A 165 15.91 16.12 12.67
N THR A 166 14.60 15.91 12.69
CA THR A 166 13.65 16.51 11.74
C THR A 166 12.55 17.22 12.53
N LEU A 167 12.28 18.46 12.19
CA LEU A 167 11.20 19.27 12.75
C LEU A 167 10.28 19.72 11.61
N LEU A 168 8.97 19.60 11.79
CA LEU A 168 7.96 20.09 10.86
C LEU A 168 6.99 20.97 11.61
N ALA A 169 6.57 22.08 10.96
CA ALA A 169 5.44 22.92 11.39
C ALA A 169 4.67 23.35 10.15
N GLY A 170 3.33 23.30 10.23
CA GLY A 170 2.44 23.68 9.14
C GLY A 170 1.09 24.21 9.64
N ASP A 171 0.23 24.50 8.69
CA ASP A 171 -1.17 24.83 8.95
C ASP A 171 -1.95 23.65 9.55
N TYR A 172 -3.19 23.83 9.93
CA TYR A 172 -4.02 22.84 10.63
C TYR A 172 -3.36 22.26 11.87
N GLY A 173 -2.60 23.08 12.62
CA GLY A 173 -1.88 22.63 13.81
C GLY A 173 -0.80 21.58 13.55
N ALA A 174 -0.42 21.33 12.28
CA ALA A 174 0.51 20.29 11.90
C ALA A 174 1.90 20.55 12.50
N ARG A 175 2.42 19.56 13.22
CA ARG A 175 3.75 19.57 13.84
C ARG A 175 4.33 18.18 13.93
N SER A 176 5.61 18.05 13.68
CA SER A 176 6.34 16.78 13.86
C SER A 176 7.71 17.02 14.50
N PHE A 177 8.08 16.07 15.33
CA PHE A 177 9.42 15.93 15.88
C PHE A 177 9.89 14.51 15.58
N GLY A 178 10.97 14.38 14.80
CA GLY A 178 11.61 13.11 14.50
C GLY A 178 13.09 13.15 14.83
N GLY A 179 13.66 12.02 15.25
CA GLY A 179 15.08 11.89 15.49
C GLY A 179 15.55 10.44 15.36
N TYR A 180 16.83 10.27 15.00
CA TYR A 180 17.47 8.96 14.99
C TYR A 180 18.91 9.03 15.46
N VAL A 181 19.39 7.89 15.98
CA VAL A 181 20.80 7.63 16.26
C VAL A 181 21.17 6.27 15.66
N SER A 182 22.38 6.17 15.11
CA SER A 182 22.86 4.95 14.48
C SER A 182 24.39 4.85 14.60
N GLY A 183 24.92 3.63 14.65
CA GLY A 183 26.36 3.41 14.66
C GLY A 183 26.76 2.09 15.28
N PRO A 184 28.10 1.83 15.38
CA PRO A 184 28.63 0.66 16.06
C PRO A 184 28.36 0.76 17.57
N VAL A 185 27.73 -0.28 18.14
CA VAL A 185 27.55 -0.47 19.59
C VAL A 185 28.72 -1.26 20.16
N LEU A 186 29.17 -2.28 19.43
CA LEU A 186 30.36 -3.08 19.66
C LEU A 186 31.02 -3.34 18.31
N ASP A 187 32.23 -3.92 18.29
CA ASP A 187 32.95 -4.24 17.04
C ASP A 187 32.14 -5.15 16.10
N THR A 188 31.29 -6.02 16.67
CA THR A 188 30.45 -6.97 15.94
C THR A 188 28.97 -6.61 15.94
N LEU A 189 28.57 -5.49 16.55
CA LEU A 189 27.18 -5.11 16.74
C LEU A 189 26.94 -3.66 16.33
N GLY A 190 26.21 -3.45 15.24
CA GLY A 190 25.64 -2.16 14.85
C GLY A 190 24.24 -1.97 15.41
N GLY A 191 23.86 -0.74 15.71
CA GLY A 191 22.53 -0.39 16.20
C GLY A 191 21.97 0.88 15.55
N ARG A 192 20.64 0.93 15.43
CA ARG A 192 19.88 2.11 15.00
C ARG A 192 18.60 2.21 15.81
N LEU A 193 18.26 3.42 16.23
CA LEU A 193 17.01 3.75 16.89
C LEU A 193 16.47 5.03 16.25
N ALA A 194 15.19 5.02 15.87
CA ALA A 194 14.50 6.17 15.30
C ALA A 194 13.14 6.34 15.98
N MET A 195 12.69 7.58 16.08
CA MET A 195 11.39 7.94 16.66
C MET A 195 10.84 9.16 15.95
N GLN A 196 9.53 9.18 15.72
CA GLN A 196 8.80 10.37 15.28
C GLN A 196 7.45 10.47 15.98
N GLN A 197 7.08 11.67 16.40
CA GLN A 197 5.72 12.07 16.76
C GLN A 197 5.22 13.05 15.70
N TYR A 198 4.07 12.75 15.09
CA TYR A 198 3.33 13.65 14.19
C TYR A 198 1.98 13.99 14.78
N ARG A 199 1.57 15.26 14.70
CA ARG A 199 0.25 15.75 15.13
C ARG A 199 -0.30 16.76 14.16
N SER A 200 -1.62 16.75 13.99
CA SER A 200 -2.39 17.78 13.27
C SER A 200 -3.82 17.78 13.80
N ASP A 201 -4.47 18.93 13.78
CA ASP A 201 -5.88 19.04 14.17
C ASP A 201 -6.82 18.42 13.10
N GLY A 202 -6.29 18.12 11.91
CA GLY A 202 -7.07 17.64 10.77
C GLY A 202 -7.68 18.77 9.96
N TYR A 203 -8.62 18.43 9.08
CA TYR A 203 -9.14 19.38 8.06
C TYR A 203 -10.63 19.60 8.15
N VAL A 204 -11.25 19.23 9.26
CA VAL A 204 -12.69 19.28 9.49
C VAL A 204 -12.98 20.23 10.64
N HIS A 205 -14.00 21.08 10.47
CA HIS A 205 -14.59 21.84 11.54
C HIS A 205 -15.93 21.24 11.95
N ASN A 206 -16.08 20.91 13.22
CA ASN A 206 -17.35 20.41 13.74
C ASN A 206 -18.14 21.59 14.32
N ASP A 207 -19.15 22.02 13.60
CA ASP A 207 -20.00 23.18 13.95
C ASP A 207 -20.80 22.93 15.24
N TYR A 208 -21.25 21.70 15.50
CA TYR A 208 -22.05 21.40 16.70
C TYR A 208 -21.21 21.45 17.96
N LEU A 209 -20.03 20.84 17.95
CA LEU A 209 -19.10 20.84 19.07
C LEU A 209 -18.22 22.08 19.14
N ASN A 210 -18.21 22.90 18.08
CA ASN A 210 -17.31 24.04 17.88
C ASN A 210 -15.84 23.63 18.12
N ARG A 211 -15.37 22.60 17.36
CA ARG A 211 -14.03 22.01 17.45
C ARG A 211 -13.43 21.80 16.06
N ASP A 212 -12.10 21.96 15.98
CA ASP A 212 -11.32 21.76 14.76
C ASP A 212 -10.49 20.43 14.78
N ASP A 213 -10.64 19.63 15.85
CA ASP A 213 -9.80 18.45 16.11
C ASP A 213 -10.61 17.15 16.20
N THR A 214 -11.83 17.09 15.65
CA THR A 214 -12.65 15.87 15.63
C THR A 214 -12.17 14.85 14.60
N ASN A 215 -11.34 15.27 13.63
CA ASN A 215 -10.70 14.45 12.62
C ASN A 215 -9.16 14.59 12.68
N ASN A 216 -8.61 14.70 13.88
CA ASN A 216 -7.20 14.92 14.15
C ASN A 216 -6.31 13.73 13.77
N PHE A 217 -5.01 14.01 13.69
CA PHE A 217 -3.93 13.02 13.61
C PHE A 217 -3.03 13.14 14.84
N ASP A 218 -2.77 12.01 15.51
CA ASP A 218 -1.80 11.89 16.60
C ASP A 218 -1.08 10.54 16.45
N GLU A 219 0.16 10.55 15.96
CA GLU A 219 0.86 9.34 15.55
C GLU A 219 2.28 9.31 16.06
N LEU A 220 2.58 8.30 16.89
CA LEU A 220 3.91 7.99 17.37
C LEU A 220 4.43 6.75 16.66
N THR A 221 5.64 6.84 16.12
CA THR A 221 6.38 5.71 15.56
C THR A 221 7.74 5.62 16.23
N VAL A 222 8.08 4.44 16.76
CA VAL A 222 9.41 4.10 17.27
C VAL A 222 9.89 2.86 16.54
N ARG A 223 11.13 2.90 16.00
CA ARG A 223 11.74 1.78 15.26
C ARG A 223 13.15 1.55 15.73
N GLY A 224 13.56 0.28 15.83
CA GLY A 224 14.90 -0.11 16.19
C GLY A 224 15.41 -1.26 15.35
N LYS A 225 16.70 -1.21 14.98
CA LYS A 225 17.42 -2.31 14.32
C LYS A 225 18.75 -2.58 15.01
N LEU A 226 19.10 -3.85 15.09
CA LEU A 226 20.40 -4.33 15.51
C LEU A 226 20.92 -5.30 14.46
N ARG A 227 22.18 -5.13 14.05
CA ARG A 227 22.90 -6.07 13.18
C ARG A 227 24.07 -6.65 13.93
N TRP A 228 24.02 -7.95 14.16
CA TRP A 228 25.08 -8.67 14.84
C TRP A 228 25.83 -9.57 13.85
N GLN A 229 27.15 -9.37 13.77
CA GLN A 229 28.07 -10.09 12.90
C GLN A 229 29.19 -10.71 13.75
N PRO A 230 28.97 -11.88 14.40
CA PRO A 230 29.97 -12.51 15.26
C PRO A 230 31.20 -13.03 14.50
N GLY A 231 31.11 -13.09 13.19
CA GLY A 231 32.16 -13.51 12.25
C GLY A 231 31.72 -13.25 10.82
N ASP A 232 32.58 -13.57 9.85
CA ASP A 232 32.35 -13.27 8.42
C ASP A 232 31.21 -14.07 7.79
N GLU A 233 30.81 -15.19 8.43
CA GLU A 233 29.87 -16.16 7.87
C GLU A 233 28.46 -16.08 8.46
N THR A 234 28.28 -15.28 9.50
CA THR A 234 27.02 -15.18 10.22
C THR A 234 26.59 -13.72 10.37
N THR A 235 25.37 -13.43 9.91
CA THR A 235 24.70 -12.15 10.17
C THR A 235 23.36 -12.44 10.81
N VAL A 236 23.05 -11.72 11.89
CA VAL A 236 21.73 -11.75 12.52
C VAL A 236 21.22 -10.33 12.62
N ASP A 237 20.14 -10.04 11.90
CA ASP A 237 19.45 -8.79 11.93
C ASP A 237 18.20 -8.90 12.82
N PHE A 238 18.05 -7.98 13.76
CA PHE A 238 16.84 -7.80 14.56
C PHE A 238 16.23 -6.47 14.15
N ALA A 239 14.96 -6.47 13.79
CA ALA A 239 14.16 -5.28 13.57
C ALA A 239 12.93 -5.31 14.47
N GLY A 240 12.45 -4.14 14.88
CA GLY A 240 11.21 -4.06 15.63
C GLY A 240 10.76 -2.63 15.84
N GLY A 241 9.51 -2.48 16.28
CA GLY A 241 8.95 -1.17 16.49
C GLY A 241 7.68 -1.17 17.34
N TYR A 242 7.30 0.06 17.66
CA TYR A 242 6.06 0.41 18.31
C TYR A 242 5.36 1.51 17.51
N ILE A 243 4.10 1.30 17.22
CA ILE A 243 3.20 2.21 16.52
C ILE A 243 2.07 2.56 17.47
N ASP A 244 1.77 3.84 17.63
CA ASP A 244 0.63 4.34 18.38
C ASP A 244 -0.06 5.42 17.56
N VAL A 245 -1.23 5.11 17.04
CA VAL A 245 -2.09 5.98 16.25
C VAL A 245 -3.33 6.26 17.07
N GLU A 246 -3.59 7.53 17.37
CA GLU A 246 -4.79 7.99 18.09
C GLU A 246 -5.49 9.08 17.26
N ASN A 247 -6.00 8.69 16.09
CA ASN A 247 -6.66 9.61 15.17
C ASN A 247 -8.16 9.72 15.47
N GLY A 248 -8.71 10.92 15.26
CA GLY A 248 -10.15 11.13 15.17
C GLY A 248 -10.72 10.68 13.83
N TYR A 249 -12.04 10.50 13.77
CA TYR A 249 -12.74 10.18 12.53
C TYR A 249 -14.10 10.88 12.47
N ASP A 250 -14.16 12.01 11.78
CA ASP A 250 -15.35 12.85 11.56
C ASP A 250 -15.32 13.36 10.10
N ALA A 251 -15.26 12.42 9.15
CA ALA A 251 -14.88 12.70 7.76
C ALA A 251 -16.05 12.85 6.80
N PHE A 252 -17.28 12.54 7.23
CA PHE A 252 -18.49 12.64 6.42
C PHE A 252 -19.43 13.69 6.96
N SER A 253 -20.12 14.37 6.06
CA SER A 253 -21.21 15.29 6.40
C SER A 253 -22.38 15.10 5.44
N LEU A 254 -23.59 15.46 5.90
CA LEU A 254 -24.80 15.41 5.06
C LEU A 254 -24.70 16.28 3.80
N ASP A 255 -23.83 17.28 3.77
CA ASP A 255 -23.65 18.22 2.69
C ASP A 255 -22.37 18.02 1.86
N ASN A 256 -21.63 16.93 2.08
CA ASN A 256 -20.34 16.62 1.42
C ASN A 256 -19.31 17.76 1.57
N LYS A 257 -19.18 18.32 2.77
CA LYS A 257 -18.25 19.41 3.11
C LYS A 257 -17.33 18.99 4.25
N ARG A 258 -16.31 19.83 4.51
CA ARG A 258 -15.43 19.71 5.68
C ARG A 258 -16.03 20.27 6.98
N ASP A 259 -17.24 20.82 6.90
CA ASP A 259 -18.02 21.23 8.07
C ASP A 259 -18.96 20.08 8.46
N THR A 260 -18.81 19.54 9.68
CA THR A 260 -19.59 18.44 10.24
C THR A 260 -20.47 18.92 11.39
N ILE A 261 -21.44 18.12 11.79
CA ILE A 261 -22.35 18.41 12.89
C ILE A 261 -22.54 17.21 13.83
N SER A 262 -21.66 16.22 13.77
CA SER A 262 -21.69 15.04 14.65
C SER A 262 -21.55 15.44 16.12
N ASP A 263 -22.39 14.89 16.99
CA ASP A 263 -22.23 15.03 18.44
C ASP A 263 -21.37 13.91 19.07
N GLN A 264 -21.10 12.84 18.30
CA GLN A 264 -20.30 11.67 18.71
C GLN A 264 -19.23 11.31 17.65
N PRO A 265 -18.28 12.24 17.36
CA PRO A 265 -17.22 11.98 16.40
C PRO A 265 -16.52 10.64 16.70
N GLY A 266 -16.23 9.91 15.65
CA GLY A 266 -15.60 8.60 15.75
C GLY A 266 -14.09 8.68 15.99
N LYS A 267 -13.44 7.53 15.85
CA LYS A 267 -11.99 7.38 16.01
C LYS A 267 -11.43 6.28 15.14
N ASP A 268 -10.13 6.37 14.91
CA ASP A 268 -9.34 5.39 14.19
C ASP A 268 -8.00 5.24 14.91
N THR A 269 -7.89 4.21 15.74
CA THR A 269 -6.71 4.01 16.57
C THR A 269 -6.03 2.68 16.25
N GLN A 270 -4.71 2.63 16.40
CA GLN A 270 -3.92 1.41 16.26
C GLN A 270 -2.73 1.45 17.22
N LYS A 271 -2.59 0.43 18.04
CA LYS A 271 -1.38 0.20 18.85
C LYS A 271 -0.76 -1.11 18.43
N SER A 272 0.39 -1.04 17.78
CA SER A 272 1.08 -2.24 17.31
C SER A 272 2.48 -2.35 17.92
N ARG A 273 2.83 -3.58 18.32
CA ARG A 273 4.18 -4.00 18.67
C ARG A 273 4.60 -5.08 17.71
N TYR A 274 5.75 -4.93 17.09
CA TYR A 274 6.19 -5.89 16.09
C TYR A 274 7.70 -6.09 16.13
N GLY A 275 8.14 -7.22 15.60
CA GLY A 275 9.55 -7.50 15.42
C GLY A 275 9.83 -8.66 14.52
N SER A 276 11.04 -8.66 13.96
CA SER A 276 11.57 -9.74 13.15
C SER A 276 13.02 -10.07 13.50
N ILE A 277 13.40 -11.29 13.21
CA ILE A 277 14.78 -11.80 13.29
C ILE A 277 15.09 -12.44 11.96
N VAL A 278 16.18 -11.99 11.31
CA VAL A 278 16.71 -12.60 10.09
C VAL A 278 18.11 -13.11 10.39
N ALA A 279 18.28 -14.42 10.40
CA ALA A 279 19.58 -15.07 10.60
C ALA A 279 20.08 -15.66 9.29
N THR A 280 21.23 -15.18 8.81
CA THR A 280 21.89 -15.65 7.59
C THR A 280 23.18 -16.35 7.95
N LEU A 281 23.32 -17.63 7.51
CA LEU A 281 24.52 -18.43 7.65
C LEU A 281 25.09 -18.70 6.25
N SER A 282 26.29 -18.18 5.96
CA SER A 282 26.95 -18.26 4.65
C SER A 282 28.02 -19.34 4.58
N GLN A 283 28.14 -20.19 5.61
CA GLN A 283 29.20 -21.18 5.76
C GLN A 283 29.20 -22.39 4.82
N PRO A 284 28.04 -22.91 4.36
CA PRO A 284 28.14 -23.95 3.33
C PRO A 284 28.66 -23.31 2.03
N GLU A 285 29.74 -23.86 1.50
CA GLU A 285 30.35 -23.39 0.24
C GLU A 285 29.35 -23.38 -0.95
N ARG A 286 28.24 -24.14 -0.84
CA ARG A 286 27.27 -24.34 -1.92
C ARG A 286 25.97 -23.56 -1.77
N PHE A 287 25.61 -23.15 -0.56
CA PHE A 287 24.36 -22.38 -0.31
C PHE A 287 24.45 -21.59 0.99
N LYS A 288 23.68 -20.55 1.12
CA LYS A 288 23.41 -19.91 2.39
C LYS A 288 22.09 -20.41 2.97
N VAL A 289 21.99 -20.46 4.28
CA VAL A 289 20.75 -20.69 5.02
C VAL A 289 20.25 -19.37 5.54
N GLU A 290 19.00 -19.07 5.27
CA GLU A 290 18.35 -17.89 5.83
C GLU A 290 17.11 -18.30 6.61
N THR A 291 17.00 -17.83 7.83
CA THR A 291 15.86 -18.07 8.72
C THR A 291 15.24 -16.75 9.09
N ILE A 292 13.94 -16.60 8.88
CA ILE A 292 13.16 -15.40 9.18
C ILE A 292 12.10 -15.78 10.19
N LEU A 293 12.05 -15.07 11.30
CA LEU A 293 10.98 -15.15 12.30
C LEU A 293 10.37 -13.76 12.45
N ALA A 294 9.05 -13.67 12.43
CA ALA A 294 8.35 -12.39 12.59
C ALA A 294 7.12 -12.54 13.47
N HIS A 295 6.84 -11.47 14.20
CA HIS A 295 5.67 -11.39 15.09
C HIS A 295 5.15 -9.96 15.15
N ALA A 296 3.83 -9.81 15.18
CA ALA A 296 3.13 -8.56 15.46
C ALA A 296 1.92 -8.81 16.34
N ASP A 297 1.67 -7.86 17.23
CA ASP A 297 0.48 -7.77 18.10
C ASP A 297 -0.10 -6.36 17.91
N SER A 298 -1.39 -6.25 17.58
CA SER A 298 -2.02 -4.99 17.19
C SER A 298 -3.42 -4.87 17.77
N ASP A 299 -3.65 -3.85 18.60
CA ASP A 299 -4.96 -3.41 19.09
C ASP A 299 -5.46 -2.31 18.14
N ILE A 300 -6.61 -2.52 17.52
CA ILE A 300 -7.19 -1.60 16.53
C ILE A 300 -8.59 -1.22 16.95
N GLU A 301 -8.91 0.07 16.99
CA GLU A 301 -10.25 0.53 17.21
C GLU A 301 -10.68 1.49 16.10
N TYR A 302 -11.81 1.18 15.47
CA TYR A 302 -12.44 2.00 14.45
C TYR A 302 -13.89 2.22 14.80
N GLY A 303 -14.30 3.47 14.85
CA GLY A 303 -15.69 3.82 15.16
C GLY A 303 -16.11 5.09 14.47
N TYR A 304 -17.38 5.23 14.24
CA TYR A 304 -17.98 6.38 13.59
C TYR A 304 -19.38 6.69 14.15
N ASP A 305 -19.77 7.95 14.03
CA ASP A 305 -21.15 8.39 14.12
C ASP A 305 -21.86 8.01 12.81
N GLU A 306 -22.87 7.15 12.87
CA GLU A 306 -23.54 6.61 11.71
C GLU A 306 -24.49 7.64 11.07
N ASP A 307 -25.11 8.53 11.89
CA ASP A 307 -26.04 9.53 11.43
C ASP A 307 -25.37 10.87 11.06
N TRP A 308 -24.08 11.10 11.44
CA TRP A 308 -23.26 12.29 11.20
C TRP A 308 -23.90 13.60 11.71
N THR A 309 -24.80 13.49 12.70
CA THR A 309 -25.57 14.61 13.20
C THR A 309 -25.56 14.66 14.73
N TYR A 310 -26.49 15.32 15.32
CA TYR A 310 -26.64 15.43 16.78
C TYR A 310 -28.03 15.04 17.23
N VAL A 311 -28.15 14.57 18.48
CA VAL A 311 -29.44 14.19 19.08
C VAL A 311 -30.46 15.31 18.93
N GLY A 312 -31.58 15.02 18.26
CA GLY A 312 -32.66 15.95 17.98
C GLY A 312 -32.58 16.63 16.61
N PHE A 313 -31.55 16.36 15.81
CA PHE A 313 -31.54 16.77 14.39
C PHE A 313 -32.57 15.96 13.59
N ASP A 314 -32.61 14.66 13.79
CA ASP A 314 -33.65 13.81 13.24
C ASP A 314 -34.97 13.98 14.00
N PRO A 315 -36.09 14.30 13.31
CA PRO A 315 -37.40 14.48 13.95
C PRO A 315 -37.93 13.21 14.66
N ASN A 316 -37.47 12.01 14.25
CA ASN A 316 -37.85 10.74 14.85
C ASN A 316 -36.89 10.29 15.97
N GLY A 317 -35.82 11.08 16.22
CA GLY A 317 -34.86 10.81 17.28
C GLY A 317 -33.81 9.75 16.90
N TYR A 318 -33.57 9.53 15.60
CA TYR A 318 -32.48 8.64 15.17
C TYR A 318 -31.12 9.21 15.60
N SER A 319 -30.34 8.39 16.26
CA SER A 319 -28.94 8.65 16.60
C SER A 319 -28.25 7.28 16.76
N SER A 320 -27.10 7.12 16.12
CA SER A 320 -26.44 5.82 16.07
C SER A 320 -24.92 5.93 15.97
N THR A 321 -24.25 5.06 16.70
CA THR A 321 -22.81 4.87 16.59
C THR A 321 -22.47 3.40 16.36
N ASP A 322 -21.38 3.16 15.66
CA ASP A 322 -20.86 1.83 15.43
C ASP A 322 -19.34 1.80 15.71
N LEU A 323 -18.93 0.85 16.53
CA LEU A 323 -17.56 0.75 17.04
C LEU A 323 -17.04 -0.68 16.90
N TYR A 324 -15.89 -0.83 16.27
CA TYR A 324 -15.18 -2.09 16.05
C TYR A 324 -13.85 -2.07 16.79
N ARG A 325 -13.62 -3.02 17.67
CA ARG A 325 -12.33 -3.30 18.30
C ARG A 325 -11.81 -4.62 17.83
N ARG A 326 -10.57 -4.64 17.34
CA ARG A 326 -9.91 -5.86 16.86
C ARG A 326 -8.57 -6.02 17.54
N ASP A 327 -8.42 -7.17 18.19
CA ASP A 327 -7.13 -7.65 18.68
C ASP A 327 -6.56 -8.60 17.63
N TRP A 328 -5.39 -8.27 17.08
CA TRP A 328 -4.82 -8.97 15.94
C TRP A 328 -3.40 -9.41 16.23
N THR A 329 -3.16 -10.71 16.20
CA THR A 329 -1.82 -11.30 16.39
C THR A 329 -1.39 -12.04 15.14
N THR A 330 -0.18 -11.77 14.66
CA THR A 330 0.41 -12.46 13.50
C THR A 330 1.78 -13.00 13.88
N SER A 331 2.04 -14.27 13.57
CA SER A 331 3.35 -14.91 13.75
C SER A 331 3.73 -15.68 12.49
N SER A 332 4.97 -15.52 12.00
CA SER A 332 5.45 -16.27 10.85
C SER A 332 6.87 -16.79 11.07
N ALA A 333 7.17 -17.89 10.38
CA ALA A 333 8.49 -18.48 10.32
C ALA A 333 8.80 -18.97 8.91
N GLU A 334 9.99 -18.64 8.42
CA GLU A 334 10.48 -19.09 7.13
C GLU A 334 11.90 -19.58 7.24
N VAL A 335 12.22 -20.69 6.54
CA VAL A 335 13.58 -21.17 6.35
C VAL A 335 13.79 -21.38 4.87
N ARG A 336 14.85 -20.81 4.31
CA ARG A 336 15.22 -20.98 2.91
C ARG A 336 16.69 -21.30 2.74
N LEU A 337 16.96 -22.15 1.75
CA LEU A 337 18.28 -22.47 1.24
C LEU A 337 18.44 -21.74 -0.09
N ILE A 338 19.51 -20.99 -0.25
CA ILE A 338 19.76 -20.15 -1.42
C ILE A 338 21.15 -20.51 -1.97
N SER A 339 21.22 -20.97 -3.22
CA SER A 339 22.51 -21.30 -3.84
C SER A 339 23.49 -20.13 -3.83
N ASN A 340 24.75 -20.41 -3.68
CA ASN A 340 25.84 -19.49 -4.02
C ASN A 340 26.54 -19.98 -5.31
N GLU A 341 27.57 -19.30 -5.77
CA GLU A 341 28.25 -19.63 -7.04
C GLU A 341 28.68 -21.09 -7.14
N GLN A 342 29.20 -21.68 -6.06
CA GLN A 342 29.64 -23.06 -6.04
C GLN A 342 28.49 -24.08 -5.94
N GLY A 343 27.33 -23.62 -5.54
CA GLY A 343 26.10 -24.39 -5.41
C GLY A 343 25.20 -24.39 -6.64
N ARG A 344 25.56 -23.64 -7.67
CA ARG A 344 24.80 -23.62 -8.93
C ARG A 344 24.70 -25.01 -9.55
N LEU A 345 23.53 -25.32 -10.10
CA LEU A 345 23.25 -26.56 -10.80
C LEU A 345 23.68 -26.51 -12.27
N PHE A 346 23.61 -27.62 -12.95
CA PHE A 346 23.85 -27.80 -14.40
C PHE A 346 25.14 -27.13 -14.90
N GLY A 347 26.24 -27.40 -14.18
CA GLY A 347 27.56 -26.90 -14.56
C GLY A 347 27.77 -25.39 -14.29
N GLY A 348 27.01 -24.83 -13.39
CA GLY A 348 27.12 -23.41 -12.97
C GLY A 348 26.15 -22.46 -13.64
N SER A 349 25.19 -22.96 -14.46
CA SER A 349 24.25 -22.13 -15.19
C SER A 349 22.98 -21.78 -14.41
N THR A 350 22.70 -22.47 -13.27
CA THR A 350 21.40 -22.35 -12.59
C THR A 350 21.56 -22.04 -11.12
N ASP A 351 21.11 -20.88 -10.75
CA ASP A 351 20.83 -20.49 -9.37
C ASP A 351 19.51 -21.11 -8.90
N TRP A 352 19.40 -21.39 -7.60
CA TRP A 352 18.18 -21.96 -7.03
C TRP A 352 17.92 -21.47 -5.61
N VAL A 353 16.65 -21.46 -5.22
CA VAL A 353 16.18 -21.32 -3.86
C VAL A 353 15.10 -22.35 -3.59
N VAL A 354 15.06 -22.89 -2.38
CA VAL A 354 13.97 -23.72 -1.86
C VAL A 354 13.74 -23.36 -0.40
N GLY A 355 12.49 -23.33 0.02
CA GLY A 355 12.16 -22.97 1.39
C GLY A 355 10.82 -23.48 1.85
N VAL A 356 10.62 -23.38 3.16
CA VAL A 356 9.37 -23.68 3.87
C VAL A 356 8.91 -22.45 4.63
N TYR A 357 7.60 -22.25 4.69
CA TYR A 357 6.96 -21.12 5.35
C TYR A 357 5.81 -21.60 6.22
N GLY A 358 5.63 -20.97 7.36
CA GLY A 358 4.47 -21.13 8.22
C GLY A 358 3.99 -19.77 8.75
N LEU A 359 2.68 -19.59 8.85
CA LEU A 359 2.04 -18.41 9.44
C LEU A 359 0.87 -18.84 10.29
N ARG A 360 0.73 -18.19 11.44
CA ARG A 360 -0.50 -18.16 12.24
C ARG A 360 -0.93 -16.73 12.44
N GLN A 361 -2.23 -16.50 12.27
CA GLN A 361 -2.88 -15.23 12.48
C GLN A 361 -4.15 -15.45 13.28
N ASP A 362 -4.31 -14.70 14.36
CA ASP A 362 -5.51 -14.70 15.19
C ASP A 362 -6.10 -13.28 15.18
N MET A 363 -7.42 -13.15 15.07
CA MET A 363 -8.16 -11.90 15.18
C MET A 363 -9.41 -12.09 16.03
N ASP A 364 -9.51 -11.34 17.10
CA ASP A 364 -10.74 -11.23 17.90
C ASP A 364 -11.42 -9.89 17.60
N LEU A 365 -12.71 -9.92 17.30
CA LEU A 365 -13.54 -8.74 17.06
C LEU A 365 -14.54 -8.55 18.20
N HIS A 366 -14.63 -7.31 18.69
CA HIS A 366 -15.69 -6.84 19.56
C HIS A 366 -16.34 -5.60 18.93
N ARG A 367 -17.61 -5.71 18.51
CA ARG A 367 -18.40 -4.62 17.93
C ARG A 367 -19.46 -4.16 18.91
N VAL A 368 -19.53 -2.85 19.11
CA VAL A 368 -20.59 -2.19 19.89
C VAL A 368 -21.39 -1.32 18.92
N TYR A 369 -22.66 -1.69 18.69
CA TYR A 369 -23.53 -1.02 17.75
C TYR A 369 -24.84 -0.63 18.42
N THR A 370 -25.27 0.62 18.22
CA THR A 370 -26.44 1.20 18.89
C THR A 370 -27.70 0.34 18.75
N PHE A 371 -27.92 -0.30 17.61
CA PHE A 371 -29.13 -1.09 17.35
C PHE A 371 -28.99 -2.60 17.62
N ARG A 372 -27.94 -3.02 18.29
CA ARG A 372 -27.85 -4.41 18.82
C ARG A 372 -28.19 -4.44 20.29
N GLU A 373 -29.02 -5.43 20.71
CA GLU A 373 -29.36 -5.65 22.13
C GLU A 373 -28.14 -6.10 22.96
N SER A 374 -27.16 -6.75 22.31
CA SER A 374 -25.91 -7.20 22.91
C SER A 374 -24.76 -6.99 21.94
N ASP A 375 -23.56 -6.78 22.49
CA ASP A 375 -22.36 -6.62 21.69
C ASP A 375 -22.11 -7.86 20.81
N PHE A 376 -21.61 -7.63 19.61
CA PHE A 376 -21.17 -8.71 18.73
C PHE A 376 -19.71 -9.05 19.02
N THR A 377 -19.41 -10.35 19.13
CA THR A 377 -18.03 -10.82 19.23
C THR A 377 -17.78 -11.98 18.27
N SER A 378 -16.59 -12.01 17.69
CA SER A 378 -16.14 -13.14 16.88
C SER A 378 -14.66 -13.41 17.08
N GLY A 379 -14.27 -14.67 16.89
CA GLY A 379 -12.88 -15.12 16.84
C GLY A 379 -12.59 -15.71 15.47
N PHE A 380 -11.45 -15.35 14.89
CA PHE A 380 -10.98 -15.83 13.59
C PHE A 380 -9.52 -16.21 13.65
N ARG A 381 -9.19 -17.40 13.17
CA ARG A 381 -7.81 -17.90 13.07
C ARG A 381 -7.51 -18.36 11.67
N ILE A 382 -6.27 -18.08 11.22
CA ILE A 382 -5.69 -18.64 10.00
C ILE A 382 -4.40 -19.36 10.35
N ASP A 383 -4.25 -20.59 9.83
CA ASP A 383 -3.00 -21.34 9.81
C ASP A 383 -2.60 -21.60 8.34
N ARG A 384 -1.36 -21.26 7.97
CA ARG A 384 -0.79 -21.51 6.63
C ARG A 384 0.50 -22.26 6.74
N ALA A 385 0.70 -23.20 5.82
CA ALA A 385 1.98 -23.89 5.64
C ALA A 385 2.28 -24.01 4.14
N ALA A 386 3.51 -23.66 3.72
CA ALA A 386 3.88 -23.68 2.33
C ALA A 386 5.28 -24.27 2.10
N LEU A 387 5.44 -24.89 0.93
CA LEU A 387 6.72 -25.24 0.33
C LEU A 387 6.87 -24.47 -0.97
N PHE A 388 8.02 -23.87 -1.20
CA PHE A 388 8.26 -23.03 -2.37
C PHE A 388 9.68 -23.21 -2.92
N GLY A 389 9.88 -22.78 -4.15
CA GLY A 389 11.20 -22.77 -4.77
C GLY A 389 11.23 -21.96 -6.07
N GLN A 390 12.44 -21.58 -6.47
CA GLN A 390 12.70 -20.86 -7.71
C GLN A 390 14.04 -21.30 -8.29
N THR A 391 14.12 -21.34 -9.60
CA THR A 391 15.38 -21.52 -10.35
C THR A 391 15.53 -20.40 -11.35
N GLU A 392 16.76 -19.92 -11.52
CA GLU A 392 17.17 -18.92 -12.51
C GLU A 392 18.32 -19.53 -13.32
N THR A 393 18.06 -19.82 -14.59
CA THR A 393 18.96 -20.55 -15.46
C THR A 393 19.43 -19.65 -16.62
N GLU A 394 20.72 -19.39 -16.69
CA GLU A 394 21.31 -18.77 -17.87
C GLU A 394 21.34 -19.79 -19.02
N LEU A 395 20.45 -19.58 -20.01
CA LEU A 395 20.32 -20.44 -21.18
C LEU A 395 21.45 -20.19 -22.21
N VAL A 396 21.71 -18.93 -22.46
CA VAL A 396 22.82 -18.39 -23.25
C VAL A 396 23.23 -17.06 -22.62
N ALA A 397 24.40 -16.56 -22.93
CA ALA A 397 24.89 -15.29 -22.36
C ALA A 397 23.87 -14.17 -22.47
N GLY A 398 23.50 -13.58 -21.33
CA GLY A 398 22.52 -12.52 -21.22
C GLY A 398 21.05 -12.95 -21.39
N THR A 399 20.73 -14.25 -21.39
CA THR A 399 19.37 -14.75 -21.43
C THR A 399 19.12 -15.66 -20.24
N ILE A 400 18.24 -15.25 -19.31
CA ILE A 400 17.92 -15.99 -18.10
C ILE A 400 16.47 -16.47 -18.16
N PHE A 401 16.27 -17.73 -17.80
CA PHE A 401 14.97 -18.36 -17.66
C PHE A 401 14.69 -18.60 -16.18
N THR A 402 13.60 -18.04 -15.68
CA THR A 402 13.13 -18.19 -14.29
C THR A 402 11.92 -19.10 -14.21
N LEU A 403 11.96 -20.06 -13.28
CA LEU A 403 10.84 -20.91 -12.92
C LEU A 403 10.63 -20.86 -11.39
N GLY A 404 9.52 -20.29 -10.96
CA GLY A 404 9.09 -20.23 -9.55
C GLY A 404 7.82 -21.05 -9.31
N TRP A 405 7.69 -21.63 -8.12
CA TRP A 405 6.53 -22.39 -7.69
C TRP A 405 6.33 -22.31 -6.18
N ARG A 406 5.07 -22.41 -5.74
CA ARG A 406 4.65 -22.55 -4.34
C ARG A 406 3.43 -23.45 -4.26
N VAL A 407 3.41 -24.32 -3.25
CA VAL A 407 2.22 -25.05 -2.82
C VAL A 407 1.93 -24.68 -1.37
N GLU A 408 0.67 -24.41 -1.07
CA GLU A 408 0.27 -23.86 0.23
C GLU A 408 -0.98 -24.57 0.73
N ARG A 409 -1.00 -24.94 1.98
CA ARG A 409 -2.17 -25.33 2.73
C ARG A 409 -2.64 -24.13 3.54
N HIS A 410 -3.89 -23.77 3.39
CA HIS A 410 -4.58 -22.72 4.12
C HIS A 410 -5.72 -23.33 4.90
N GLU A 411 -5.79 -23.07 6.19
CA GLU A 411 -6.87 -23.48 7.08
C GLU A 411 -7.34 -22.25 7.86
N ALA A 412 -8.65 -22.06 7.98
CA ALA A 412 -9.24 -20.99 8.76
C ALA A 412 -10.31 -21.55 9.69
N ASP A 413 -10.43 -20.95 10.88
CA ASP A 413 -11.48 -21.25 11.84
C ASP A 413 -12.14 -19.95 12.27
N TYR A 414 -13.46 -19.91 12.23
CA TYR A 414 -14.29 -18.78 12.62
C TYR A 414 -15.44 -19.20 13.52
N HIS A 415 -15.72 -18.40 14.51
CA HIS A 415 -16.93 -18.51 15.33
C HIS A 415 -17.39 -17.12 15.78
N ASP A 416 -18.70 -16.96 16.01
CA ASP A 416 -19.25 -15.73 16.57
C ASP A 416 -20.35 -15.97 17.62
N VAL A 417 -20.76 -14.88 18.29
CA VAL A 417 -21.79 -14.92 19.34
C VAL A 417 -23.18 -15.27 18.79
N ASP A 418 -23.44 -15.07 17.51
CA ASP A 418 -24.71 -15.39 16.84
C ASP A 418 -24.77 -16.87 16.40
N GLY A 419 -23.69 -17.64 16.67
CA GLY A 419 -23.61 -19.08 16.46
C GLY A 419 -23.16 -19.48 15.06
N ALA A 420 -22.59 -18.57 14.27
CA ALA A 420 -21.95 -18.95 13.03
C ALA A 420 -20.58 -19.60 13.29
N GLU A 421 -20.33 -20.74 12.65
CA GLU A 421 -19.07 -21.47 12.69
C GLU A 421 -18.66 -21.85 11.28
N PHE A 422 -17.41 -21.58 10.90
CA PHE A 422 -16.83 -21.92 9.60
C PHE A 422 -15.40 -22.41 9.75
N SER A 423 -15.05 -23.48 9.05
CA SER A 423 -13.68 -24.02 9.04
C SER A 423 -13.25 -24.35 7.58
N PRO A 424 -13.18 -23.34 6.69
CA PRO A 424 -12.74 -23.57 5.32
C PRO A 424 -11.27 -23.97 5.28
N ASN A 425 -10.94 -24.82 4.30
CA ASN A 425 -9.56 -25.24 4.08
C ASN A 425 -9.28 -25.41 2.59
N ASP A 426 -8.18 -24.83 2.13
CA ASP A 426 -7.79 -24.80 0.75
C ASP A 426 -6.39 -25.37 0.52
N ASN A 427 -6.19 -26.09 -0.58
CA ASN A 427 -4.90 -26.40 -1.12
C ASN A 427 -4.64 -25.52 -2.33
N LEU A 428 -3.75 -24.58 -2.18
CA LEU A 428 -3.49 -23.50 -3.12
C LEU A 428 -2.13 -23.72 -3.79
N TRP A 429 -1.96 -23.21 -5.00
CA TRP A 429 -0.66 -23.22 -5.66
C TRP A 429 -0.45 -21.98 -6.50
N GLY A 430 0.77 -21.49 -6.53
CA GLY A 430 1.22 -20.40 -7.37
C GLY A 430 2.41 -20.79 -8.23
N GLY A 431 2.62 -20.07 -9.31
CA GLY A 431 3.73 -20.32 -10.20
C GLY A 431 4.10 -19.09 -11.01
N ARG A 432 5.36 -19.05 -11.44
CA ARG A 432 5.90 -18.01 -12.30
C ARG A 432 6.87 -18.61 -13.30
N VAL A 433 6.74 -18.21 -14.55
CA VAL A 433 7.72 -18.44 -15.60
C VAL A 433 8.09 -17.09 -16.18
N ALA A 434 9.39 -16.80 -16.27
CA ALA A 434 9.88 -15.59 -16.90
C ALA A 434 11.08 -15.90 -17.81
N LEU A 435 11.22 -15.11 -18.84
CA LEU A 435 12.37 -15.08 -19.74
C LEU A 435 12.83 -13.65 -19.86
N GLU A 436 14.07 -13.38 -19.53
CA GLU A 436 14.70 -12.07 -19.71
C GLU A 436 15.88 -12.17 -20.68
N HIS A 437 16.13 -11.09 -21.38
CA HIS A 437 17.23 -10.97 -22.32
C HIS A 437 17.84 -9.57 -22.31
N LEU A 438 19.17 -9.52 -22.21
CA LEU A 438 19.92 -8.28 -22.27
C LEU A 438 20.14 -7.88 -23.72
N LEU A 439 19.61 -6.72 -24.13
CA LEU A 439 19.86 -6.07 -25.41
C LEU A 439 21.05 -5.12 -25.26
N GLY A 440 22.26 -5.67 -25.42
CA GLY A 440 23.49 -4.94 -25.11
C GLY A 440 23.81 -4.94 -23.62
N VAL A 441 24.37 -3.85 -23.09
CA VAL A 441 24.79 -3.75 -21.68
C VAL A 441 23.78 -2.99 -20.81
N ASP A 442 22.92 -2.17 -21.41
CA ASP A 442 22.15 -1.16 -20.70
C ASP A 442 20.62 -1.36 -20.83
N THR A 443 20.17 -2.39 -21.53
CA THR A 443 18.74 -2.59 -21.77
C THR A 443 18.35 -4.05 -21.59
N MET A 444 17.33 -4.31 -20.79
CA MET A 444 16.75 -5.62 -20.57
C MET A 444 15.30 -5.63 -21.08
N VAL A 445 14.93 -6.68 -21.80
CA VAL A 445 13.54 -7.01 -22.15
C VAL A 445 13.14 -8.31 -21.46
N TYR A 446 11.89 -8.41 -21.06
CA TYR A 446 11.37 -9.63 -20.44
C TYR A 446 9.94 -9.95 -20.86
N ALA A 447 9.61 -11.21 -20.72
CA ALA A 447 8.24 -11.71 -20.77
C ALA A 447 8.01 -12.66 -19.60
N SER A 448 6.84 -12.56 -18.95
CA SER A 448 6.49 -13.45 -17.85
C SER A 448 5.02 -13.87 -17.87
N VAL A 449 4.77 -15.05 -17.31
CA VAL A 449 3.43 -15.53 -16.95
C VAL A 449 3.47 -15.95 -15.50
N SER A 450 2.55 -15.42 -14.69
CA SER A 450 2.43 -15.79 -13.28
C SER A 450 0.99 -16.14 -12.91
N ARG A 451 0.84 -17.09 -11.99
CA ARG A 451 -0.42 -17.49 -11.39
C ARG A 451 -0.42 -17.10 -9.91
N GLY A 452 -1.36 -16.23 -9.54
CA GLY A 452 -1.71 -15.90 -8.16
C GLY A 452 -3.00 -16.60 -7.73
N TYR A 453 -3.24 -16.56 -6.43
CA TYR A 453 -4.42 -17.14 -5.80
C TYR A 453 -4.77 -16.37 -4.52
N LYS A 454 -6.04 -16.42 -4.16
CA LYS A 454 -6.59 -15.94 -2.90
C LYS A 454 -7.48 -17.04 -2.33
N SER A 455 -7.39 -17.31 -1.03
CA SER A 455 -8.21 -18.35 -0.38
C SER A 455 -9.69 -18.03 -0.47
N GLY A 456 -10.53 -19.05 -0.46
CA GLY A 456 -11.96 -18.92 -0.26
C GLY A 456 -12.28 -18.37 1.14
N GLY A 457 -13.55 -18.14 1.39
CA GLY A 457 -14.01 -17.60 2.66
C GLY A 457 -15.49 -17.81 2.88
N PHE A 458 -16.06 -16.99 3.74
CA PHE A 458 -17.45 -17.13 4.18
C PHE A 458 -18.07 -15.77 4.47
N ASN A 459 -19.40 -15.72 4.44
CA ASN A 459 -20.21 -14.58 4.86
C ASN A 459 -20.88 -14.91 6.18
N THR A 460 -20.78 -14.00 7.15
CA THR A 460 -21.23 -14.23 8.53
C THR A 460 -22.73 -14.04 8.72
N ASP A 461 -23.41 -13.27 7.85
CA ASP A 461 -24.84 -13.03 7.96
C ASP A 461 -25.66 -14.33 7.84
N GLY A 462 -26.25 -14.75 8.96
CA GLY A 462 -27.04 -15.96 9.08
C GLY A 462 -28.34 -15.97 8.28
N THR A 463 -28.74 -14.83 7.73
CA THR A 463 -29.97 -14.68 6.94
C THR A 463 -29.75 -14.91 5.44
N LEU A 464 -28.49 -14.99 5.00
CA LEU A 464 -28.14 -15.35 3.62
C LEU A 464 -28.56 -16.79 3.28
N ASP A 465 -28.90 -17.02 2.03
CA ASP A 465 -29.14 -18.35 1.50
C ASP A 465 -27.88 -19.23 1.65
N ALA A 466 -28.03 -20.51 1.85
CA ALA A 466 -26.94 -21.43 2.19
C ALA A 466 -25.80 -21.45 1.15
N ASP A 467 -26.12 -21.23 -0.13
CA ASP A 467 -25.19 -21.16 -1.25
C ASP A 467 -24.40 -19.83 -1.32
N LEU A 468 -24.85 -18.80 -0.61
CA LEU A 468 -24.15 -17.51 -0.47
C LEU A 468 -23.31 -17.42 0.80
N ARG A 469 -23.36 -18.43 1.68
CA ARG A 469 -22.65 -18.44 2.96
C ARG A 469 -21.15 -18.73 2.84
N GLN A 470 -20.71 -19.33 1.73
CA GLN A 470 -19.31 -19.60 1.44
C GLN A 470 -19.00 -19.19 0.00
N PHE A 471 -17.77 -18.76 -0.24
CA PHE A 471 -17.27 -18.43 -1.55
C PHE A 471 -15.92 -19.12 -1.81
N ASP A 472 -15.70 -19.46 -3.08
CA ASP A 472 -14.55 -20.23 -3.55
C ASP A 472 -13.25 -19.38 -3.63
N PRO A 473 -12.09 -20.03 -3.65
CA PRO A 473 -10.80 -19.35 -3.93
C PRO A 473 -10.81 -18.64 -5.28
N GLU A 474 -10.27 -17.44 -5.32
CA GLU A 474 -10.03 -16.69 -6.55
C GLU A 474 -8.66 -17.05 -7.15
N THR A 475 -8.61 -17.12 -8.47
CA THR A 475 -7.39 -17.36 -9.24
C THR A 475 -7.15 -16.22 -10.24
N LEU A 476 -5.88 -15.84 -10.37
CA LEU A 476 -5.44 -14.80 -11.29
C LEU A 476 -4.25 -15.27 -12.13
N TYR A 477 -4.34 -15.13 -13.45
CA TYR A 477 -3.23 -15.31 -14.38
C TYR A 477 -2.80 -13.95 -14.92
N ASN A 478 -1.53 -13.62 -14.77
CA ASN A 478 -0.93 -12.39 -15.30
C ASN A 478 0.07 -12.73 -16.40
N THR A 479 -0.06 -12.11 -17.55
CA THR A 479 0.93 -12.12 -18.63
C THR A 479 1.50 -10.72 -18.75
N GLU A 480 2.83 -10.60 -18.75
CA GLU A 480 3.51 -9.32 -18.72
C GLU A 480 4.70 -9.30 -19.69
N PHE A 481 4.87 -8.17 -20.39
CA PHE A 481 6.03 -7.86 -21.21
C PHE A 481 6.61 -6.55 -20.74
N GLY A 482 7.92 -6.49 -20.58
CA GLY A 482 8.55 -5.26 -20.11
C GLY A 482 9.87 -4.98 -20.76
N LEU A 483 10.26 -3.71 -20.61
CA LEU A 483 11.55 -3.16 -21.01
C LEU A 483 12.06 -2.27 -19.87
N LYS A 484 13.33 -2.46 -19.51
CA LYS A 484 14.03 -1.63 -18.54
C LYS A 484 15.38 -1.25 -19.11
N GLY A 485 15.83 -0.02 -18.85
CA GLY A 485 17.14 0.38 -19.37
C GLY A 485 17.68 1.67 -18.80
N HIS A 486 18.99 1.80 -18.96
CA HIS A 486 19.81 2.93 -18.61
C HIS A 486 20.44 3.46 -19.89
N TRP A 487 20.28 4.72 -20.17
CA TRP A 487 20.78 5.33 -21.40
C TRP A 487 21.51 6.63 -21.13
N ARG A 488 22.41 7.03 -22.05
CA ARG A 488 23.16 8.28 -21.97
C ARG A 488 23.99 8.40 -20.70
N ASP A 489 24.81 7.39 -20.42
CA ASP A 489 25.68 7.33 -19.25
C ASP A 489 24.84 7.50 -17.93
N ASP A 490 23.79 6.70 -17.80
CA ASP A 490 22.84 6.67 -16.66
C ASP A 490 22.08 7.98 -16.39
N SER A 491 22.14 8.96 -17.34
CA SER A 491 21.33 10.17 -17.19
C SER A 491 19.84 9.98 -17.53
N VAL A 492 19.48 8.86 -18.11
CA VAL A 492 18.10 8.48 -18.44
C VAL A 492 17.87 7.04 -18.03
N VAL A 493 16.96 6.81 -17.09
CA VAL A 493 16.48 5.48 -16.69
C VAL A 493 15.01 5.37 -17.00
N GLY A 494 14.62 4.32 -17.72
CA GLY A 494 13.24 4.10 -18.13
C GLY A 494 12.78 2.66 -17.92
N ARG A 495 11.51 2.51 -17.51
CA ARG A 495 10.85 1.23 -17.31
C ARG A 495 9.48 1.27 -17.98
N LEU A 496 9.13 0.21 -18.69
CA LEU A 496 7.85 0.04 -19.35
C LEU A 496 7.36 -1.38 -19.11
N ALA A 497 6.10 -1.54 -18.71
CA ALA A 497 5.43 -2.82 -18.64
C ALA A 497 4.07 -2.76 -19.34
N LEU A 498 3.76 -3.82 -20.07
CA LEU A 498 2.45 -4.11 -20.66
C LEU A 498 1.94 -5.37 -19.97
N PHE A 499 0.73 -5.34 -19.43
CA PHE A 499 0.17 -6.48 -18.70
C PHE A 499 -1.25 -6.81 -19.14
N TYR A 500 -1.60 -8.08 -19.00
CA TYR A 500 -2.95 -8.62 -19.11
C TYR A 500 -3.17 -9.63 -17.99
N MET A 501 -4.21 -9.40 -17.19
CA MET A 501 -4.60 -10.20 -16.04
C MET A 501 -6.00 -10.77 -16.28
N ALA A 502 -6.11 -12.10 -16.27
CA ALA A 502 -7.39 -12.81 -16.31
C ALA A 502 -7.71 -13.36 -14.92
N ARG A 503 -8.89 -13.04 -14.40
CA ARG A 503 -9.38 -13.45 -13.09
C ARG A 503 -10.52 -14.45 -13.26
N ASP A 504 -10.43 -15.56 -12.55
CA ASP A 504 -11.48 -16.57 -12.46
C ASP A 504 -11.99 -16.64 -11.01
N ASP A 505 -13.31 -16.83 -10.85
CA ASP A 505 -14.01 -16.89 -9.56
C ASP A 505 -13.72 -15.65 -8.67
N MET A 506 -13.79 -14.47 -9.30
CA MET A 506 -13.50 -13.20 -8.62
C MET A 506 -14.34 -13.02 -7.36
N GLN A 507 -13.69 -12.73 -6.25
CA GLN A 507 -14.33 -12.35 -5.00
C GLN A 507 -14.74 -10.87 -5.07
N VAL A 508 -16.06 -10.61 -5.13
CA VAL A 508 -16.63 -9.27 -5.28
C VAL A 508 -17.62 -9.00 -4.16
N GLY A 509 -17.45 -7.85 -3.49
CA GLY A 509 -18.44 -7.35 -2.54
C GLY A 509 -19.72 -6.93 -3.28
N THR A 510 -20.85 -7.46 -2.87
CA THR A 510 -22.16 -7.14 -3.44
C THR A 510 -23.20 -7.02 -2.32
N SER A 511 -24.41 -6.61 -2.65
CA SER A 511 -25.49 -6.48 -1.67
C SER A 511 -26.82 -6.94 -2.27
N GLN A 512 -27.69 -7.46 -1.42
CA GLN A 512 -29.09 -7.69 -1.74
C GLN A 512 -30.01 -6.89 -0.84
N ILE A 513 -31.19 -6.53 -1.36
CA ILE A 513 -32.22 -5.85 -0.58
C ILE A 513 -33.30 -6.88 -0.24
N ARG A 514 -33.58 -7.03 1.05
CA ARG A 514 -34.67 -7.86 1.56
C ARG A 514 -35.74 -6.97 2.17
N MET A 515 -37.00 -7.25 1.89
CA MET A 515 -38.14 -6.61 2.55
C MET A 515 -38.43 -7.32 3.87
N ARG A 516 -38.41 -6.58 4.96
CA ARG A 516 -38.84 -7.08 6.26
C ARG A 516 -40.37 -7.17 6.35
N ALA A 517 -40.87 -7.94 7.32
CA ALA A 517 -42.29 -8.12 7.54
C ALA A 517 -43.05 -6.80 7.87
N ASP A 518 -42.39 -5.82 8.38
CA ASP A 518 -42.92 -4.47 8.67
C ASP A 518 -42.92 -3.55 7.45
N GLY A 519 -42.41 -4.02 6.29
CA GLY A 519 -42.31 -3.25 5.05
C GLY A 519 -41.03 -2.41 4.93
N SER A 520 -40.14 -2.43 5.92
CA SER A 520 -38.81 -1.81 5.81
C SER A 520 -37.86 -2.64 4.96
N SER A 521 -36.85 -2.00 4.37
CA SER A 521 -35.79 -2.67 3.62
C SER A 521 -34.60 -3.01 4.50
N GLU A 522 -34.03 -4.18 4.27
CA GLU A 522 -32.77 -4.61 4.86
C GLU A 522 -31.73 -4.76 3.78
N PHE A 523 -30.58 -4.14 3.99
CA PHE A 523 -29.41 -4.30 3.14
C PHE A 523 -28.51 -5.38 3.73
N ILE A 524 -28.24 -6.41 2.93
CA ILE A 524 -27.32 -7.48 3.32
C ILE A 524 -26.15 -7.43 2.36
N GLU A 525 -25.00 -7.04 2.87
CA GLU A 525 -23.75 -7.09 2.12
C GLU A 525 -23.13 -8.49 2.24
N TYR A 526 -22.59 -9.00 1.14
CA TYR A 526 -21.87 -10.27 1.13
C TYR A 526 -20.82 -10.31 0.02
N ILE A 527 -19.84 -11.19 0.16
CA ILE A 527 -18.87 -11.50 -0.89
C ILE A 527 -19.38 -12.70 -1.68
N GLY A 528 -19.47 -12.55 -2.98
CA GLY A 528 -19.78 -13.63 -3.90
C GLY A 528 -18.68 -13.81 -4.94
N ASN A 529 -18.63 -14.98 -5.58
CA ASN A 529 -17.77 -15.19 -6.72
C ASN A 529 -18.44 -14.65 -8.00
N ALA A 530 -17.91 -13.54 -8.53
CA ALA A 530 -18.19 -13.15 -9.91
C ALA A 530 -17.48 -14.12 -10.86
N SER A 531 -18.09 -14.43 -12.02
CA SER A 531 -17.52 -15.47 -12.85
C SER A 531 -16.12 -15.14 -13.36
N LYS A 532 -15.90 -13.93 -13.90
CA LYS A 532 -14.61 -13.52 -14.52
C LYS A 532 -14.41 -12.02 -14.51
N GLY A 533 -13.14 -11.62 -14.64
CA GLY A 533 -12.76 -10.23 -14.89
C GLY A 533 -11.42 -10.13 -15.61
N ASP A 534 -11.28 -9.07 -16.38
CA ASP A 534 -10.05 -8.76 -17.10
C ASP A 534 -9.51 -7.39 -16.67
N ASN A 535 -8.20 -7.34 -16.37
CA ASN A 535 -7.48 -6.10 -16.09
C ASN A 535 -6.27 -6.05 -17.00
N TYR A 536 -6.13 -5.00 -17.79
CA TYR A 536 -4.96 -4.84 -18.67
C TYR A 536 -4.55 -3.40 -18.80
N GLY A 537 -3.28 -3.17 -19.12
CA GLY A 537 -2.81 -1.80 -19.16
C GLY A 537 -1.33 -1.63 -19.46
N ILE A 538 -0.88 -0.40 -19.23
CA ILE A 538 0.47 0.07 -19.45
C ILE A 538 0.97 0.75 -18.17
N GLU A 539 2.22 0.50 -17.82
CA GLU A 539 2.93 1.15 -16.75
C GLU A 539 4.26 1.67 -17.28
N ALA A 540 4.51 2.96 -17.12
CA ALA A 540 5.74 3.60 -17.56
C ALA A 540 6.34 4.45 -16.45
N GLU A 541 7.65 4.36 -16.27
CA GLU A 541 8.43 5.16 -15.33
C GLU A 541 9.65 5.71 -16.07
N LEU A 542 9.95 6.99 -15.84
CA LEU A 542 11.06 7.69 -16.47
C LEU A 542 11.75 8.60 -15.45
N HIS A 543 13.06 8.40 -15.26
CA HIS A 543 13.92 9.25 -14.47
C HIS A 543 14.98 9.87 -15.40
N VAL A 544 15.09 11.19 -15.37
CA VAL A 544 16.01 11.91 -16.26
C VAL A 544 16.79 12.97 -15.49
N HIS A 545 18.11 12.94 -15.64
CA HIS A 545 19.04 13.96 -15.18
C HIS A 545 19.68 14.66 -16.38
N PRO A 546 19.01 15.64 -17.02
CA PRO A 546 19.57 16.33 -18.18
C PRO A 546 20.88 17.05 -17.87
N THR A 547 21.07 17.42 -16.61
CA THR A 547 22.29 17.97 -16.02
C THR A 547 22.37 17.55 -14.55
N PRO A 548 23.54 17.60 -13.88
CA PRO A 548 23.65 17.31 -12.44
C PRO A 548 22.77 18.18 -11.51
N ARG A 549 22.09 19.18 -12.06
CA ARG A 549 21.24 20.12 -11.29
C ARG A 549 19.76 19.97 -11.57
N ILE A 550 19.40 19.22 -12.58
CA ILE A 550 18.00 19.01 -12.99
C ILE A 550 17.68 17.53 -12.84
N GLU A 551 16.71 17.26 -12.01
CA GLU A 551 16.10 15.95 -11.83
C GLU A 551 14.65 16.01 -12.33
N LEU A 552 14.25 15.09 -13.19
CA LEU A 552 12.89 14.94 -13.67
C LEU A 552 12.44 13.51 -13.46
N VAL A 553 11.25 13.34 -12.90
CA VAL A 553 10.62 12.03 -12.72
C VAL A 553 9.23 12.08 -13.33
N GLY A 554 8.87 11.05 -14.08
CA GLY A 554 7.53 10.89 -14.63
C GLY A 554 7.06 9.45 -14.51
N THR A 555 5.81 9.24 -14.06
CA THR A 555 5.17 7.94 -14.06
C THR A 555 3.79 8.02 -14.71
N LEU A 556 3.40 6.97 -15.41
CA LEU A 556 2.11 6.86 -16.09
C LEU A 556 1.57 5.44 -15.94
N GLY A 557 0.38 5.31 -15.38
CA GLY A 557 -0.44 4.12 -15.39
C GLY A 557 -1.66 4.30 -16.29
N LEU A 558 -1.87 3.38 -17.22
CA LEU A 558 -3.11 3.26 -17.98
C LEU A 558 -3.73 1.91 -17.65
N LEU A 559 -5.00 1.90 -17.29
CA LEU A 559 -5.70 0.71 -16.83
C LEU A 559 -7.08 0.61 -17.51
N ALA A 560 -7.38 -0.57 -18.06
CA ALA A 560 -8.73 -1.00 -18.33
C ALA A 560 -9.02 -2.21 -17.46
N SER A 561 -10.10 -2.14 -16.68
CA SER A 561 -10.57 -3.21 -15.79
C SER A 561 -12.05 -3.41 -16.05
N GLN A 562 -12.51 -4.63 -16.19
CA GLN A 562 -13.90 -4.90 -16.49
C GLN A 562 -14.39 -6.22 -15.92
N TYR A 563 -15.68 -6.27 -15.62
CA TYR A 563 -16.40 -7.51 -15.31
C TYR A 563 -16.83 -8.24 -16.58
N ASN A 564 -16.84 -9.56 -16.51
CA ASN A 564 -17.38 -10.44 -17.54
C ASN A 564 -18.41 -11.37 -16.90
N ASN A 565 -19.67 -11.32 -17.39
CA ASN A 565 -20.81 -12.11 -16.88
C ASN A 565 -21.10 -11.90 -15.39
N PHE A 566 -21.05 -10.66 -14.91
CA PHE A 566 -21.36 -10.34 -13.53
C PHE A 566 -22.71 -9.65 -13.38
N VAL A 567 -23.56 -10.24 -12.53
CA VAL A 567 -24.84 -9.65 -12.07
C VAL A 567 -24.69 -9.39 -10.58
N ASN A 568 -24.84 -8.13 -10.17
CA ASN A 568 -24.75 -7.77 -8.74
C ASN A 568 -25.98 -8.25 -7.95
N GLY A 569 -25.94 -8.18 -6.62
CA GLY A 569 -27.01 -8.62 -5.72
C GLY A 569 -28.36 -7.90 -5.93
N THR A 570 -28.38 -6.75 -6.61
CA THR A 570 -29.61 -6.04 -7.01
C THR A 570 -30.16 -6.50 -8.38
N GLY A 571 -29.51 -7.44 -9.04
CA GLY A 571 -29.91 -7.98 -10.36
C GLY A 571 -29.43 -7.11 -11.54
N GLN A 572 -28.55 -6.15 -11.33
CA GLN A 572 -28.02 -5.32 -12.40
C GLN A 572 -26.85 -6.04 -13.10
N GLN A 573 -26.90 -6.09 -14.44
CA GLN A 573 -25.79 -6.57 -15.26
C GLN A 573 -24.66 -5.54 -15.28
N LEU A 574 -23.45 -5.95 -14.90
CA LEU A 574 -22.27 -5.10 -14.84
C LEU A 574 -21.20 -5.44 -15.89
N ASP A 575 -21.54 -6.23 -16.90
CA ASP A 575 -20.61 -6.60 -17.99
C ASP A 575 -20.03 -5.37 -18.68
N GLY A 576 -18.71 -5.37 -18.82
CA GLY A 576 -17.96 -4.26 -19.41
C GLY A 576 -17.83 -3.01 -18.53
N ARG A 577 -18.42 -3.01 -17.31
CA ARG A 577 -18.24 -1.95 -16.35
C ARG A 577 -16.84 -2.04 -15.74
N GLN A 578 -16.22 -0.87 -15.52
CA GLN A 578 -14.99 -0.72 -14.78
C GLN A 578 -15.16 -1.18 -13.32
N GLN A 579 -14.18 -1.90 -12.79
CA GLN A 579 -14.13 -2.32 -11.39
C GLN A 579 -13.98 -1.11 -10.45
N ALA A 580 -14.36 -1.26 -9.17
CA ALA A 580 -14.21 -0.21 -8.19
C ALA A 580 -12.73 0.12 -7.92
N GLN A 581 -12.45 1.38 -7.56
CA GLN A 581 -11.11 1.88 -7.22
C GLN A 581 -10.05 1.66 -8.32
N ALA A 582 -10.47 1.60 -9.60
CA ALA A 582 -9.64 1.31 -10.76
C ALA A 582 -9.63 2.46 -11.78
N PRO A 583 -9.02 3.63 -11.48
CA PRO A 583 -8.98 4.77 -12.39
C PRO A 583 -8.31 4.39 -13.72
N SER A 584 -8.87 4.89 -14.86
CA SER A 584 -8.38 4.52 -16.19
C SER A 584 -6.99 5.11 -16.49
N TYR A 585 -6.62 6.19 -15.82
CA TYR A 585 -5.25 6.71 -15.86
C TYR A 585 -4.82 7.26 -14.50
N GLN A 586 -3.53 7.15 -14.26
CA GLN A 586 -2.81 7.82 -13.19
C GLN A 586 -1.52 8.38 -13.77
N PHE A 587 -1.22 9.62 -13.46
CA PHE A 587 -0.01 10.29 -13.89
C PHE A 587 0.62 11.01 -12.70
N PHE A 588 1.93 10.89 -12.58
CA PHE A 588 2.74 11.72 -11.70
C PHE A 588 3.91 12.29 -12.50
N GLY A 589 4.22 13.56 -12.28
CA GLY A 589 5.39 14.21 -12.87
C GLY A 589 6.01 15.17 -11.86
N SER A 590 7.32 15.11 -11.70
CA SER A 590 8.05 16.08 -10.86
C SER A 590 9.31 16.58 -11.52
N GLY A 591 9.70 17.79 -11.14
CA GLY A 591 10.96 18.41 -11.56
C GLY A 591 11.60 19.15 -10.39
N ARG A 592 12.92 18.99 -10.26
CA ARG A 592 13.73 19.70 -9.28
C ARG A 592 14.90 20.38 -9.96
N TYR A 593 15.16 21.64 -9.59
CA TYR A 593 16.35 22.37 -9.98
C TYR A 593 17.17 22.78 -8.75
N THR A 594 18.44 22.39 -8.68
CA THR A 594 19.35 22.72 -7.59
C THR A 594 20.35 23.77 -8.03
N PHE A 595 20.33 24.93 -7.37
CA PHE A 595 21.26 26.04 -7.62
C PHE A 595 22.66 25.75 -7.06
N PRO A 596 23.72 26.38 -7.63
CA PRO A 596 25.09 26.16 -7.13
C PRO A 596 25.31 26.53 -5.65
N ASN A 597 24.49 27.39 -5.13
CA ASN A 597 24.56 27.84 -3.73
C ASN A 597 23.73 26.96 -2.76
N GLY A 598 23.26 25.78 -3.20
CA GLY A 598 22.51 24.81 -2.42
C GLY A 598 21.03 25.13 -2.22
N TRP A 599 20.49 26.22 -2.76
CA TRP A 599 19.07 26.41 -2.90
C TRP A 599 18.50 25.42 -3.92
N TYR A 600 17.26 25.05 -3.77
CA TYR A 600 16.54 24.28 -4.77
C TYR A 600 15.07 24.69 -4.82
N VAL A 601 14.47 24.44 -5.97
CA VAL A 601 13.02 24.52 -6.17
C VAL A 601 12.56 23.21 -6.79
N SER A 602 11.40 22.71 -6.38
CA SER A 602 10.76 21.56 -7.01
C SER A 602 9.26 21.76 -7.14
N ALA A 603 8.71 21.16 -8.18
CA ALA A 603 7.28 21.09 -8.42
C ALA A 603 6.91 19.64 -8.76
N ALA A 604 5.74 19.21 -8.31
CA ALA A 604 5.16 17.94 -8.69
C ALA A 604 3.69 18.11 -9.05
N VAL A 605 3.21 17.28 -9.96
CA VAL A 605 1.80 17.17 -10.34
C VAL A 605 1.37 15.72 -10.30
N GLU A 606 0.27 15.45 -9.65
CA GLU A 606 -0.47 14.20 -9.69
C GLU A 606 -1.77 14.43 -10.47
N ALA A 607 -2.15 13.50 -11.33
CA ALA A 607 -3.46 13.51 -12.00
C ALA A 607 -4.05 12.10 -12.00
N LYS A 608 -5.33 12.01 -11.71
CA LYS A 608 -6.06 10.75 -11.61
C LYS A 608 -7.43 10.87 -12.29
N ASP A 609 -7.85 9.83 -13.00
CA ASP A 609 -9.18 9.73 -13.60
C ASP A 609 -10.25 9.45 -12.54
N ALA A 610 -11.50 9.64 -12.92
CA ALA A 610 -12.64 9.21 -12.14
C ALA A 610 -12.61 7.68 -11.92
N PHE A 611 -13.12 7.23 -10.77
CA PHE A 611 -13.25 5.82 -10.44
C PHE A 611 -14.53 5.56 -9.64
N TYR A 612 -15.08 4.37 -9.77
CA TYR A 612 -16.20 3.92 -8.95
C TYR A 612 -15.78 3.66 -7.52
N PHE A 613 -16.59 4.07 -6.54
CA PHE A 613 -16.31 3.79 -5.13
C PHE A 613 -16.67 2.36 -4.71
N SER A 614 -17.61 1.74 -5.42
CA SER A 614 -18.15 0.42 -5.09
C SER A 614 -18.51 -0.37 -6.35
N ASP A 615 -18.53 -1.68 -6.21
CA ASP A 615 -19.02 -2.60 -7.26
C ASP A 615 -20.55 -2.74 -7.25
N SER A 616 -21.21 -2.27 -6.20
CA SER A 616 -22.67 -2.41 -6.05
C SER A 616 -23.50 -1.25 -6.63
N ASN A 617 -22.87 -0.10 -6.94
CA ASN A 617 -23.57 1.07 -7.47
C ASN A 617 -22.71 1.85 -8.49
N SER A 618 -23.26 2.89 -9.12
CA SER A 618 -22.60 3.67 -10.17
C SER A 618 -22.04 5.01 -9.69
N PHE A 619 -21.86 5.19 -8.38
CA PHE A 619 -21.30 6.41 -7.82
C PHE A 619 -19.79 6.47 -8.04
N GLN A 620 -19.32 7.60 -8.60
CA GLN A 620 -17.92 7.82 -8.98
C GLN A 620 -17.34 9.05 -8.30
N SER A 621 -16.00 9.06 -8.18
CA SER A 621 -15.25 10.30 -7.95
C SER A 621 -15.24 11.17 -9.19
N GLU A 622 -14.91 12.46 -9.02
CA GLU A 622 -14.50 13.30 -10.14
C GLU A 622 -13.00 13.07 -10.43
N PRO A 623 -12.55 13.27 -11.69
CA PRO A 623 -11.12 13.30 -11.98
C PRO A 623 -10.48 14.54 -11.36
N TYR A 624 -9.26 14.41 -10.85
CA TYR A 624 -8.59 15.52 -10.17
C TYR A 624 -7.12 15.69 -10.55
N GLN A 625 -6.56 16.85 -10.20
CA GLN A 625 -5.15 17.18 -10.38
C GLN A 625 -4.65 17.94 -9.15
N LEU A 626 -3.59 17.42 -8.53
CA LEU A 626 -2.94 18.02 -7.38
C LEU A 626 -1.56 18.53 -7.75
N VAL A 627 -1.24 19.76 -7.33
CA VAL A 627 0.07 20.36 -7.56
C VAL A 627 0.76 20.60 -6.22
N GLN A 628 2.04 20.25 -6.16
CA GLN A 628 2.91 20.49 -5.01
C GLN A 628 4.07 21.39 -5.42
N LEU A 629 4.48 22.30 -4.52
CA LEU A 629 5.62 23.19 -4.72
C LEU A 629 6.52 23.17 -3.48
N ASN A 630 7.84 23.11 -3.69
CA ASN A 630 8.80 23.20 -2.61
C ASN A 630 9.91 24.19 -2.98
N ILE A 631 10.40 24.92 -1.99
CA ILE A 631 11.63 25.71 -2.03
C ILE A 631 12.46 25.39 -0.81
N GLY A 632 13.73 25.11 -0.97
CA GLY A 632 14.58 24.75 0.14
C GLY A 632 16.03 25.14 -0.04
N LEU A 633 16.75 25.05 1.07
CA LEU A 633 18.19 25.23 1.13
C LEU A 633 18.79 24.00 1.80
N GLN A 634 19.68 23.32 1.10
CA GLN A 634 20.40 22.15 1.60
C GLN A 634 21.87 22.49 1.85
N ARG A 635 22.36 22.10 3.02
CA ARG A 635 23.76 22.14 3.43
C ARG A 635 24.21 20.76 3.90
N GLU A 636 25.51 20.57 4.10
CA GLU A 636 26.07 19.27 4.53
C GLU A 636 25.39 18.70 5.78
N ARG A 637 25.12 19.55 6.78
CA ARG A 637 24.63 19.15 8.09
C ARG A 637 23.20 19.57 8.40
N TRP A 638 22.58 20.41 7.58
CA TRP A 638 21.22 20.87 7.81
C TRP A 638 20.52 21.27 6.51
N GLY A 639 19.22 21.18 6.54
CA GLY A 639 18.35 21.63 5.46
C GLY A 639 17.15 22.38 6.01
N VAL A 640 16.58 23.27 5.21
CA VAL A 640 15.29 23.91 5.46
C VAL A 640 14.51 23.87 4.17
N MET A 641 13.24 23.46 4.24
CA MET A 641 12.33 23.42 3.11
C MET A 641 10.99 24.03 3.51
N ALA A 642 10.50 24.98 2.74
CA ALA A 642 9.10 25.40 2.73
C ALA A 642 8.39 24.64 1.62
N TRP A 643 7.21 24.10 1.93
CA TRP A 643 6.42 23.27 1.03
C TRP A 643 4.95 23.70 1.00
N MET A 644 4.30 23.43 -0.11
CA MET A 644 2.86 23.63 -0.31
C MET A 644 2.29 22.44 -1.09
N HIS A 645 1.36 21.72 -0.50
CA HIS A 645 0.59 20.66 -1.14
C HIS A 645 -0.76 21.19 -1.59
N ASN A 646 -1.34 20.57 -2.63
CA ASN A 646 -2.60 20.95 -3.22
C ASN A 646 -2.70 22.49 -3.42
N VAL A 647 -1.76 23.04 -4.19
CA VAL A 647 -1.56 24.48 -4.36
C VAL A 647 -2.83 25.23 -4.78
N PHE A 648 -3.68 24.59 -5.59
CA PHE A 648 -4.90 25.17 -6.13
C PHE A 648 -6.12 24.95 -5.24
N ASP A 649 -5.97 24.26 -4.09
CA ASP A 649 -7.05 23.94 -3.15
C ASP A 649 -8.18 23.16 -3.81
N GLU A 650 -7.81 22.17 -4.64
CA GLU A 650 -8.74 21.31 -5.35
C GLU A 650 -9.46 20.39 -4.36
N ASP A 651 -10.79 20.40 -4.39
CA ASP A 651 -11.58 19.41 -3.66
C ASP A 651 -11.64 18.12 -4.45
N TYR A 652 -11.14 17.04 -3.85
CA TYR A 652 -11.14 15.69 -4.44
C TYR A 652 -11.64 14.67 -3.43
N THR A 653 -12.12 13.54 -3.92
CA THR A 653 -12.78 12.53 -3.09
C THR A 653 -11.94 11.25 -3.00
N VAL A 654 -11.82 10.71 -1.79
CA VAL A 654 -11.05 9.49 -1.49
C VAL A 654 -11.92 8.30 -1.09
N ARG A 655 -13.17 8.55 -0.72
CA ARG A 655 -14.17 7.54 -0.36
C ARG A 655 -15.57 8.04 -0.70
N GLY A 656 -16.49 7.12 -1.04
CA GLY A 656 -17.88 7.46 -1.28
C GLY A 656 -18.82 6.30 -0.98
N TYR A 657 -20.02 6.64 -0.52
CA TYR A 657 -21.13 5.72 -0.22
C TYR A 657 -22.42 6.23 -0.83
N VAL A 658 -23.38 5.34 -1.09
CA VAL A 658 -24.74 5.66 -1.54
C VAL A 658 -25.75 5.01 -0.62
N PHE A 659 -26.42 5.80 0.20
CA PHE A 659 -27.51 5.34 1.07
C PHE A 659 -28.37 6.52 1.52
N GLY A 660 -29.50 6.24 2.18
CA GLY A 660 -30.36 7.26 2.77
C GLY A 660 -29.93 7.59 4.20
N ASN A 661 -29.38 8.79 4.43
CA ASN A 661 -28.94 9.23 5.76
C ASN A 661 -29.47 10.63 6.14
N ASP A 662 -30.10 11.35 5.22
CA ASP A 662 -30.50 12.74 5.43
C ASP A 662 -32.01 12.84 5.69
N PRO A 663 -32.43 13.12 6.94
CA PRO A 663 -33.87 13.27 7.26
C PRO A 663 -34.49 14.51 6.61
N ARG A 664 -33.70 15.48 6.14
CA ARG A 664 -34.23 16.69 5.44
C ARG A 664 -34.83 16.37 4.07
N ILE A 665 -34.49 15.22 3.50
CA ILE A 665 -34.94 14.73 2.21
C ILE A 665 -35.66 13.36 2.32
N ASP A 666 -36.27 13.09 3.46
CA ASP A 666 -37.01 11.84 3.75
C ASP A 666 -36.14 10.58 3.49
N TYR A 667 -34.83 10.64 3.78
CA TYR A 667 -33.86 9.56 3.57
C TYR A 667 -33.75 9.06 2.13
N GLU A 668 -34.02 9.90 1.14
CA GLU A 668 -33.77 9.54 -0.25
C GLU A 668 -32.28 9.15 -0.43
N PRO A 669 -31.94 7.98 -1.01
CA PRO A 669 -30.57 7.58 -1.24
C PRO A 669 -29.82 8.58 -2.10
N ARG A 670 -28.67 9.06 -1.59
CA ARG A 670 -27.75 9.94 -2.32
C ARG A 670 -26.29 9.56 -2.05
N GLY A 671 -25.39 10.14 -2.84
CA GLY A 671 -23.95 9.95 -2.67
C GLY A 671 -23.40 10.85 -1.56
N TYR A 672 -22.60 10.25 -0.68
CA TYR A 672 -21.83 10.93 0.35
C TYR A 672 -20.35 10.65 0.16
N THR A 673 -19.51 11.65 0.39
CA THR A 673 -18.08 11.56 0.08
C THR A 673 -17.21 12.01 1.24
N GLN A 674 -16.09 11.34 1.42
CA GLN A 674 -14.96 11.81 2.20
C GLN A 674 -14.03 12.59 1.27
N LEU A 675 -13.75 13.84 1.62
CA LEU A 675 -12.83 14.72 0.89
C LEU A 675 -11.37 14.37 1.25
N GLY A 676 -10.49 14.50 0.27
CA GLY A 676 -9.05 14.42 0.48
C GLY A 676 -8.46 15.66 1.14
N GLU A 677 -7.14 15.71 1.27
CA GLU A 677 -6.44 16.83 1.93
C GLU A 677 -6.65 18.17 1.18
N PRO A 678 -7.01 19.27 1.86
CA PRO A 678 -7.06 20.61 1.26
C PRO A 678 -5.64 21.14 0.98
N ARG A 679 -5.51 22.38 0.54
CA ARG A 679 -4.21 23.06 0.45
C ARG A 679 -3.56 23.09 1.83
N ARG A 680 -2.28 22.67 1.87
CA ARG A 680 -1.46 22.64 3.07
C ARG A 680 -0.14 23.37 2.83
N VAL A 681 0.30 24.11 3.83
CA VAL A 681 1.57 24.85 3.80
C VAL A 681 2.38 24.54 5.05
N GLY A 682 3.67 24.39 4.91
CA GLY A 682 4.52 24.15 6.06
C GLY A 682 6.01 24.34 5.78
N VAL A 683 6.78 24.16 6.85
CA VAL A 683 8.25 24.23 6.85
C VAL A 683 8.79 22.98 7.54
N THR A 684 9.81 22.39 6.95
CA THR A 684 10.57 21.28 7.52
C THR A 684 12.03 21.69 7.69
N VAL A 685 12.61 21.36 8.83
CA VAL A 685 14.03 21.58 9.16
C VAL A 685 14.66 20.24 9.49
N ASP A 686 15.74 19.91 8.80
CA ASP A 686 16.52 18.71 9.02
C ASP A 686 17.92 19.08 9.51
N TRP A 687 18.43 18.30 10.46
CA TRP A 687 19.81 18.38 10.92
C TRP A 687 20.43 16.99 11.00
N ARG A 688 21.73 16.88 10.62
CA ARG A 688 22.49 15.62 10.61
C ARG A 688 23.89 15.85 11.18
N LEU A 689 24.33 14.90 12.02
CA LEU A 689 25.67 14.89 12.61
C LEU A 689 26.66 14.16 11.69
#